data_2b6583c2b939eaf5e850196f45f3a4d4
#
_entry.id   2b6583c2b939eaf5e850196f45f3a4d4
#
_cell.length_a   1.000
_cell.length_b   1.000
_cell.length_c   1.000
_cell.angle_alpha   90.00
_cell.angle_beta   90.00
_cell.angle_gamma   90.00
#
_symmetry.space_group_name_H-M   'P 1'
#
loop_
_entity.id
_entity.type
_entity.pdbx_description
1 polymer ?
#
loop_
_entity_poly.entity_id
_entity_poly.type
_entity_poly.pdbx_seq_one_letter_code
_entity_poly.pdbx_strand_id
1 'polypeptide(L)'
;MRRRAVGALGGLAVLVSLLAPAGHDPVAAADSEPAFPAVNYSIAVDESASLAPEDMKAEKAAAARIALGDVSSSSHATVFGFAAAESDAQRAVDPVCPRTTLDAAGRETIGTCVGKLRGRTKNEGTGTDFPSAIRQGVHDLTTGTDPSQPRVLFLLTDGKLDVQDSPKYGDPAHRKDEGEQQLTQELKNAAAQHVQIWPLGFGSDPDKAQLDRIAAGGYQKGCVELPSARPSAGKVSGAKDVGPMLERIFAAAHCLRHEQGPSKRPPATLEIGISPLATVGSIVVDKGDPQVKITYFDPNGHRVPTTGTYRKSGFELAGGSGTVEALKIVDPVPGTWRVKAEAPEGHRSLPVAVSVLWQGELRGAITMDPPSPQAGDKVTVTMRLQTREGYEIKDARDYEGLRVRSELTGDGFDPLALRLTDDGQGPDSKASDGSFTGSVKIPKSADGALKVSGTLTASGLSADTRSEGGEIAPGALPVTTALELPTANTHPGSTVTGTLAVHNTSDTAHTLRLSVADLKSGLLTVTPAEIQVKPGESGTRKVTVEVAPRDVFGDRLGDSGLQLGGTVTVVDTTDHDRTLVRTPLSVRVTPEPGIWAKYWWAFMSAAALIALATVAVLAWLRQRRTRRDPFGLVLRLVSAEGDVLGEHLAGHGHKQWYEFAVVEPHRSPRIERRAHGPYAVQRSPEGGAVLRKRGGGRTPLPARGQVQLTDTLSLALGEDTRASKVRRPRPSARTTAGSTTSATGTGESGSSYGSYL
;
A
#
# COMPACT_ATOMS: atom_id res chain seq x y z
N MET A 1 60.34 -46.15 -20.79
CA MET A 1 61.30 -46.03 -21.96
C MET A 1 61.21 -44.62 -22.51
N ARG A 2 62.41 -43.98 -22.56
CA ARG A 2 62.80 -42.77 -23.34
C ARG A 2 62.01 -41.48 -23.19
N ARG A 3 62.52 -40.50 -22.42
CA ARG A 3 63.63 -39.52 -22.66
C ARG A 3 63.46 -38.71 -23.93
N ARG A 4 63.32 -37.37 -23.83
CA ARG A 4 64.29 -36.27 -23.88
C ARG A 4 63.51 -34.94 -24.00
N ALA A 5 63.64 -33.91 -23.21
CA ALA A 5 64.74 -32.97 -22.93
C ALA A 5 64.93 -31.86 -23.98
N VAL A 6 64.95 -30.63 -23.46
CA VAL A 6 65.78 -29.48 -23.84
C VAL A 6 65.22 -28.43 -24.84
N GLY A 7 65.21 -27.21 -24.37
CA GLY A 7 65.25 -25.97 -25.16
C GLY A 7 64.85 -24.71 -24.39
N ALA A 8 65.80 -24.20 -23.61
CA ALA A 8 65.71 -22.81 -23.09
C ALA A 8 66.16 -21.83 -24.15
N LEU A 9 65.48 -20.69 -24.31
CA LEU A 9 66.03 -19.46 -24.83
C LEU A 9 65.30 -18.30 -24.19
N GLY A 10 66.09 -17.46 -23.53
CA GLY A 10 65.66 -16.27 -22.82
C GLY A 10 65.27 -15.13 -23.76
N GLY A 11 64.32 -14.34 -23.33
CA GLY A 11 63.96 -13.07 -23.89
C GLY A 11 63.64 -12.11 -22.75
N LEU A 12 64.61 -11.22 -22.52
CA LEU A 12 64.55 -10.12 -21.58
C LEU A 12 63.51 -9.09 -22.10
N ALA A 13 62.31 -9.04 -21.56
CA ALA A 13 61.36 -8.00 -21.85
C ALA A 13 61.37 -6.96 -20.69
N VAL A 14 61.84 -5.77 -21.00
CA VAL A 14 61.83 -4.58 -20.12
C VAL A 14 60.37 -4.18 -19.91
N LEU A 15 59.88 -4.35 -18.70
CA LEU A 15 58.59 -3.78 -18.24
C LEU A 15 58.79 -2.28 -17.99
N VAL A 16 58.32 -1.45 -18.91
CA VAL A 16 58.03 -0.05 -18.66
C VAL A 16 56.69 0.04 -17.89
N SER A 17 56.77 0.27 -16.61
CA SER A 17 55.58 0.55 -15.77
C SER A 17 55.07 1.95 -16.10
N LEU A 18 54.03 2.06 -16.90
CA LEU A 18 53.19 3.23 -17.01
C LEU A 18 52.31 3.27 -15.75
N LEU A 19 52.67 4.18 -14.83
CA LEU A 19 51.75 4.61 -13.77
C LEU A 19 50.58 5.36 -14.44
N ALA A 20 49.45 4.71 -14.61
CA ALA A 20 48.17 5.37 -14.83
C ALA A 20 47.63 5.84 -13.46
N PRO A 21 47.07 7.05 -13.35
CA PRO A 21 46.41 7.47 -12.12
C PRO A 21 45.21 6.55 -11.89
N ALA A 22 45.13 5.98 -10.67
CA ALA A 22 43.98 5.19 -10.22
C ALA A 22 42.77 6.11 -10.16
N GLY A 23 41.97 6.11 -11.22
CA GLY A 23 40.61 6.55 -11.14
C GLY A 23 39.88 5.64 -10.14
N HIS A 24 39.42 6.20 -9.02
CA HIS A 24 38.53 5.48 -8.12
C HIS A 24 37.17 5.46 -8.81
N ASP A 25 36.94 4.43 -9.64
CA ASP A 25 35.60 4.02 -9.96
C ASP A 25 34.92 3.66 -8.62
N PRO A 26 33.74 4.19 -8.31
CA PRO A 26 32.98 3.68 -7.20
C PRO A 26 32.68 2.21 -7.55
N VAL A 27 33.32 1.30 -6.81
CA VAL A 27 32.99 -0.11 -6.86
C VAL A 27 31.49 -0.18 -6.59
N ALA A 28 30.71 -0.39 -7.64
CA ALA A 28 29.33 -0.82 -7.49
C ALA A 28 29.40 -2.09 -6.62
N ALA A 29 29.02 -1.95 -5.36
CA ALA A 29 28.84 -3.09 -4.49
C ALA A 29 27.90 -4.01 -5.24
N ALA A 30 28.39 -5.19 -5.60
CA ALA A 30 27.55 -6.24 -6.15
C ALA A 30 26.33 -6.32 -5.23
N ASP A 31 25.13 -6.29 -5.80
CA ASP A 31 23.87 -6.51 -5.10
C ASP A 31 23.89 -7.93 -4.51
N SER A 32 24.62 -8.12 -3.42
CA SER A 32 24.45 -9.28 -2.56
C SER A 32 23.08 -9.10 -1.93
N GLU A 33 22.19 -10.04 -2.18
CA GLU A 33 20.91 -10.17 -1.50
C GLU A 33 21.14 -9.92 -0.01
N PRO A 34 20.46 -8.96 0.61
CA PRO A 34 20.73 -8.63 2.00
C PRO A 34 20.55 -9.87 2.85
N ALA A 35 21.64 -10.39 3.37
CA ALA A 35 21.65 -11.57 4.23
C ALA A 35 21.07 -11.16 5.57
N PHE A 36 19.80 -11.49 5.78
CA PHE A 36 19.18 -11.31 7.08
C PHE A 36 19.87 -12.23 8.10
N PRO A 37 20.22 -11.72 9.30
CA PRO A 37 20.87 -12.54 10.30
C PRO A 37 19.98 -13.73 10.66
N ALA A 38 20.55 -14.91 10.59
CA ALA A 38 19.89 -16.12 11.07
C ALA A 38 19.64 -16.03 12.57
N VAL A 39 18.49 -16.51 13.02
CA VAL A 39 18.12 -16.58 14.44
C VAL A 39 17.91 -18.03 14.83
N ASN A 40 18.37 -18.39 16.02
CA ASN A 40 18.09 -19.69 16.60
C ASN A 40 17.00 -19.56 17.64
N TYR A 41 15.93 -20.32 17.52
CA TYR A 41 14.91 -20.41 18.54
C TYR A 41 14.57 -21.82 18.96
N SER A 42 14.19 -21.89 20.21
CA SER A 42 13.62 -23.06 20.82
C SER A 42 12.25 -22.70 21.37
N ILE A 43 11.25 -23.55 21.08
CA ILE A 43 9.85 -23.33 21.44
C ILE A 43 9.47 -24.43 22.41
N ALA A 44 9.35 -24.07 23.69
CA ALA A 44 8.90 -24.93 24.75
C ALA A 44 7.40 -24.77 24.95
N VAL A 45 6.65 -25.86 24.86
CA VAL A 45 5.19 -25.88 24.99
C VAL A 45 4.79 -26.70 26.19
N ASP A 46 3.99 -26.16 27.08
CA ASP A 46 3.49 -26.85 28.27
C ASP A 46 2.53 -27.98 27.83
N GLU A 47 2.79 -29.17 28.34
CA GLU A 47 1.95 -30.35 28.12
C GLU A 47 1.34 -30.84 29.43
N SER A 48 1.40 -30.03 30.52
CA SER A 48 0.85 -30.35 31.85
C SER A 48 -0.65 -30.64 31.78
N ALA A 49 -1.18 -31.38 32.73
CA ALA A 49 -2.58 -31.80 32.75
C ALA A 49 -3.57 -30.67 33.08
N SER A 50 -3.09 -29.52 33.49
CA SER A 50 -3.91 -28.30 33.72
C SER A 50 -4.45 -27.70 32.43
N LEU A 51 -3.80 -27.96 31.30
CA LEU A 51 -4.16 -27.38 29.99
C LEU A 51 -5.53 -27.82 29.50
N ALA A 52 -6.40 -26.85 29.31
CA ALA A 52 -7.64 -27.09 28.59
C ALA A 52 -7.36 -27.42 27.08
N PRO A 53 -8.19 -28.24 26.44
CA PRO A 53 -8.01 -28.58 25.02
C PRO A 53 -7.93 -27.35 24.10
N GLU A 54 -8.63 -26.27 24.45
CA GLU A 54 -8.63 -25.01 23.71
C GLU A 54 -7.27 -24.28 23.85
N ASP A 55 -6.69 -24.31 25.07
CA ASP A 55 -5.41 -23.66 25.32
C ASP A 55 -4.29 -24.42 24.63
N MET A 56 -4.28 -25.76 24.66
CA MET A 56 -3.37 -26.58 23.86
C MET A 56 -3.46 -26.27 22.36
N LYS A 57 -4.68 -26.08 21.85
CA LYS A 57 -4.88 -25.68 20.45
C LYS A 57 -4.29 -24.31 20.16
N ALA A 58 -4.43 -23.36 21.08
CA ALA A 58 -3.88 -22.02 20.97
C ALA A 58 -2.35 -22.04 21.03
N GLU A 59 -1.76 -22.84 21.93
CA GLU A 59 -0.30 -23.00 22.04
C GLU A 59 0.30 -23.65 20.80
N LYS A 60 -0.33 -24.66 20.20
CA LYS A 60 0.08 -25.23 18.92
C LYS A 60 0.07 -24.19 17.79
N ALA A 61 -0.99 -23.40 17.70
CA ALA A 61 -1.09 -22.32 16.71
C ALA A 61 -0.02 -21.27 16.94
N ALA A 62 0.31 -20.95 18.21
CA ALA A 62 1.37 -20.04 18.57
C ALA A 62 2.75 -20.57 18.15
N ALA A 63 3.05 -21.83 18.48
CA ALA A 63 4.30 -22.49 18.13
C ALA A 63 4.51 -22.54 16.60
N ALA A 64 3.47 -22.91 15.84
CA ALA A 64 3.50 -22.88 14.38
C ALA A 64 3.76 -21.46 13.85
N ARG A 65 3.10 -20.47 14.42
CA ARG A 65 3.18 -19.06 13.99
C ARG A 65 4.57 -18.47 14.23
N ILE A 66 5.21 -18.81 15.34
CA ILE A 66 6.59 -18.42 15.63
C ILE A 66 7.52 -18.96 14.55
N ALA A 67 7.43 -20.25 14.27
CA ALA A 67 8.32 -20.91 13.30
C ALA A 67 8.08 -20.46 11.85
N LEU A 68 6.81 -20.24 11.45
CA LEU A 68 6.44 -19.88 10.07
C LEU A 68 6.63 -18.38 9.78
N GLY A 69 6.59 -17.54 10.80
CA GLY A 69 6.71 -16.09 10.65
C GLY A 69 8.13 -15.59 10.35
N ASP A 70 9.16 -16.43 10.50
CA ASP A 70 10.55 -16.05 10.21
C ASP A 70 10.77 -15.72 8.74
N VAL A 71 11.47 -14.64 8.47
CA VAL A 71 11.81 -14.17 7.11
C VAL A 71 13.16 -14.69 6.63
N SER A 72 14.03 -15.21 7.53
CA SER A 72 15.34 -15.76 7.19
C SER A 72 15.26 -17.27 6.90
N SER A 73 15.70 -17.67 5.71
CA SER A 73 15.82 -19.10 5.34
C SER A 73 16.99 -19.82 6.06
N SER A 74 17.83 -19.08 6.73
CA SER A 74 19.00 -19.60 7.49
C SER A 74 18.73 -19.74 8.99
N SER A 75 17.59 -19.29 9.48
CA SER A 75 17.19 -19.46 10.88
C SER A 75 16.91 -20.93 11.21
N HIS A 76 16.94 -21.28 12.49
CA HIS A 76 16.67 -22.62 12.95
C HIS A 76 15.62 -22.60 14.06
N ALA A 77 14.73 -23.58 14.07
CA ALA A 77 13.77 -23.80 15.14
C ALA A 77 13.83 -25.23 15.69
N THR A 78 13.64 -25.35 17.01
CA THR A 78 13.40 -26.60 17.74
C THR A 78 12.08 -26.45 18.46
N VAL A 79 11.27 -27.51 18.54
CA VAL A 79 10.01 -27.51 19.32
C VAL A 79 10.01 -28.73 20.21
N PHE A 80 9.68 -28.52 21.48
CA PHE A 80 9.53 -29.60 22.44
C PHE A 80 8.37 -29.34 23.42
N GLY A 81 7.74 -30.41 23.89
CA GLY A 81 6.79 -30.36 24.98
C GLY A 81 7.48 -30.52 26.33
N PHE A 82 6.89 -29.98 27.40
CA PHE A 82 7.42 -30.16 28.75
C PHE A 82 6.31 -30.29 29.79
N ALA A 83 6.58 -31.05 30.84
CA ALA A 83 5.81 -31.11 32.08
C ALA A 83 6.68 -31.70 33.22
N ALA A 84 6.20 -31.74 34.45
CA ALA A 84 6.94 -32.39 35.54
C ALA A 84 6.94 -33.91 35.37
N ALA A 85 8.13 -34.53 35.62
CA ALA A 85 8.25 -35.97 35.74
C ALA A 85 7.96 -36.38 37.19
N GLU A 86 6.94 -37.18 37.42
CA GLU A 86 6.49 -37.61 38.73
C GLU A 86 7.06 -38.97 39.15
N SER A 87 7.89 -39.59 38.29
CA SER A 87 8.64 -40.80 38.55
C SER A 87 9.93 -40.85 37.73
N ASP A 88 10.90 -41.68 38.11
CA ASP A 88 12.16 -41.88 37.36
C ASP A 88 11.96 -42.49 35.97
N ALA A 89 10.79 -43.10 35.71
CA ALA A 89 10.43 -43.66 34.39
C ALA A 89 9.87 -42.62 33.40
N GLN A 90 9.51 -41.43 33.89
CA GLN A 90 8.93 -40.35 33.08
C GLN A 90 9.99 -39.35 32.67
N ARG A 91 9.71 -38.60 31.62
CA ARG A 91 10.57 -37.52 31.11
C ARG A 91 9.92 -36.18 31.37
N ALA A 92 10.70 -35.19 31.77
CA ALA A 92 10.24 -33.82 31.92
C ALA A 92 10.09 -33.10 30.57
N VAL A 93 10.78 -33.58 29.53
CA VAL A 93 10.78 -32.99 28.20
C VAL A 93 10.53 -34.03 27.13
N ASP A 94 9.64 -33.74 26.20
CA ASP A 94 9.30 -34.56 25.04
C ASP A 94 9.77 -33.85 23.74
N PRO A 95 10.74 -34.40 23.01
CA PRO A 95 11.14 -33.86 21.73
C PRO A 95 9.98 -33.97 20.71
N VAL A 96 9.62 -32.84 20.07
CA VAL A 96 8.52 -32.78 19.08
C VAL A 96 9.04 -32.51 17.69
N CYS A 97 9.71 -31.40 17.48
CA CYS A 97 10.39 -31.07 16.24
C CYS A 97 11.90 -30.95 16.49
N PRO A 98 12.74 -31.76 15.84
CA PRO A 98 14.19 -31.60 15.94
C PRO A 98 14.61 -30.27 15.35
N ARG A 99 15.86 -29.86 15.64
CA ARG A 99 16.42 -28.64 15.06
C ARG A 99 16.31 -28.68 13.54
N THR A 100 15.56 -27.74 13.00
CA THR A 100 15.19 -27.65 11.60
C THR A 100 15.55 -26.27 11.06
N THR A 101 16.22 -26.21 9.92
CA THR A 101 16.46 -24.96 9.19
C THR A 101 15.14 -24.45 8.61
N LEU A 102 14.86 -23.17 8.71
CA LEU A 102 13.60 -22.57 8.27
C LEU A 102 13.60 -22.13 6.79
N ASP A 103 14.19 -22.98 5.94
CA ASP A 103 13.97 -22.92 4.49
C ASP A 103 12.53 -23.39 4.15
N ALA A 104 12.19 -23.44 2.87
CA ALA A 104 10.86 -23.84 2.42
C ALA A 104 10.44 -25.22 2.97
N ALA A 105 11.34 -26.21 2.87
CA ALA A 105 11.07 -27.57 3.30
C ALA A 105 11.00 -27.70 4.83
N GLY A 106 11.88 -26.98 5.52
CA GLY A 106 11.91 -26.97 6.99
C GLY A 106 10.68 -26.31 7.61
N ARG A 107 10.17 -25.24 7.02
CA ARG A 107 8.92 -24.60 7.46
C ARG A 107 7.73 -25.56 7.34
N GLU A 108 7.60 -26.26 6.22
CA GLU A 108 6.54 -27.27 6.05
C GLU A 108 6.70 -28.40 7.07
N THR A 109 7.94 -28.82 7.35
CA THR A 109 8.26 -29.82 8.39
C THR A 109 7.82 -29.36 9.76
N ILE A 110 8.18 -28.13 10.18
CA ILE A 110 7.76 -27.56 11.47
C ILE A 110 6.24 -27.41 11.52
N GLY A 111 5.63 -26.86 10.48
CA GLY A 111 4.17 -26.67 10.40
C GLY A 111 3.39 -28.00 10.62
N THR A 112 3.97 -29.11 10.15
CA THR A 112 3.38 -30.45 10.34
C THR A 112 3.69 -31.03 11.71
N CYS A 113 4.96 -30.96 12.17
CA CYS A 113 5.38 -31.65 13.39
C CYS A 113 4.82 -31.04 14.67
N VAL A 114 4.55 -29.73 14.73
CA VAL A 114 3.88 -29.09 15.88
C VAL A 114 2.49 -29.69 16.17
N GLY A 115 1.87 -30.32 15.19
CA GLY A 115 0.63 -31.06 15.38
C GLY A 115 0.73 -32.23 16.37
N LYS A 116 1.95 -32.74 16.64
CA LYS A 116 2.21 -33.85 17.59
C LYS A 116 2.18 -33.42 19.06
N LEU A 117 2.26 -32.13 19.37
CA LEU A 117 2.08 -31.60 20.72
C LEU A 117 0.74 -32.06 21.27
N ARG A 118 0.69 -32.41 22.56
CA ARG A 118 -0.52 -32.88 23.23
C ARG A 118 -0.41 -32.70 24.75
N GLY A 119 -1.52 -32.52 25.40
CA GLY A 119 -1.54 -32.62 26.86
C GLY A 119 -1.18 -34.05 27.33
N ARG A 120 -0.41 -34.15 28.42
CA ARG A 120 -0.03 -35.42 29.02
C ARG A 120 -1.20 -36.04 29.77
N THR A 121 -1.16 -37.34 29.85
CA THR A 121 -2.06 -38.13 30.69
C THR A 121 -1.50 -38.21 32.10
N LYS A 122 -2.35 -38.58 33.10
CA LYS A 122 -1.92 -38.74 34.49
C LYS A 122 -0.75 -39.69 34.71
N ASN A 123 -0.49 -40.61 33.80
CA ASN A 123 0.63 -41.55 33.91
C ASN A 123 1.93 -41.03 33.26
N GLU A 124 1.92 -39.84 32.69
CA GLU A 124 3.07 -39.24 31.98
C GLU A 124 3.69 -38.05 32.74
N GLY A 125 3.13 -37.71 33.91
CA GLY A 125 3.50 -36.52 34.69
C GLY A 125 2.66 -35.31 34.34
N THR A 126 2.12 -34.65 35.35
CA THR A 126 1.02 -33.67 35.17
C THR A 126 1.36 -32.24 35.60
N GLY A 127 2.41 -32.08 36.41
CA GLY A 127 2.86 -30.77 36.88
C GLY A 127 3.67 -30.00 35.82
N THR A 128 4.17 -28.82 36.16
CA THR A 128 4.89 -27.89 35.27
C THR A 128 6.33 -27.68 35.72
N ASP A 129 7.32 -28.17 34.96
CA ASP A 129 8.77 -28.11 35.29
C ASP A 129 9.47 -27.06 34.41
N PHE A 130 9.39 -25.76 34.78
CA PHE A 130 10.10 -24.67 34.09
C PHE A 130 11.63 -24.82 34.11
N PRO A 131 12.31 -25.26 35.23
CA PRO A 131 13.75 -25.52 35.23
C PRO A 131 14.18 -26.47 34.11
N SER A 132 13.46 -27.59 33.92
CA SER A 132 13.76 -28.54 32.84
C SER A 132 13.52 -27.98 31.48
N ALA A 133 12.42 -27.21 31.27
CA ALA A 133 12.11 -26.57 30.02
C ALA A 133 13.20 -25.54 29.63
N ILE A 134 13.59 -24.68 30.55
CA ILE A 134 14.63 -23.65 30.30
C ILE A 134 15.98 -24.31 30.03
N ARG A 135 16.37 -25.34 30.82
CA ARG A 135 17.61 -26.09 30.58
C ARG A 135 17.64 -26.69 29.16
N GLN A 136 16.57 -27.34 28.74
CA GLN A 136 16.47 -27.92 27.41
C GLN A 136 16.56 -26.85 26.33
N GLY A 137 15.79 -25.74 26.46
CA GLY A 137 15.81 -24.64 25.54
C GLY A 137 17.20 -24.01 25.37
N VAL A 138 17.92 -23.81 26.49
CA VAL A 138 19.30 -23.32 26.47
C VAL A 138 20.22 -24.32 25.76
N HIS A 139 20.08 -25.61 26.05
CA HIS A 139 20.84 -26.67 25.39
C HIS A 139 20.65 -26.65 23.89
N ASP A 140 19.41 -26.61 23.41
CA ASP A 140 19.08 -26.58 21.97
C ASP A 140 19.64 -25.34 21.27
N LEU A 141 19.66 -24.20 21.97
CA LEU A 141 20.11 -22.91 21.44
C LEU A 141 21.64 -22.74 21.49
N THR A 142 22.35 -23.56 22.24
CA THR A 142 23.82 -23.46 22.41
C THR A 142 24.57 -24.57 21.69
N THR A 143 23.93 -25.73 21.48
CA THR A 143 24.59 -26.91 20.91
C THR A 143 24.60 -26.81 19.37
N GLY A 144 25.78 -26.74 18.76
CA GLY A 144 25.93 -26.68 17.31
C GLY A 144 25.38 -25.41 16.67
N THR A 145 25.30 -24.32 17.41
CA THR A 145 24.83 -23.01 16.91
C THR A 145 25.98 -22.02 16.85
N ASP A 146 25.89 -21.06 15.94
CA ASP A 146 26.80 -19.93 15.85
C ASP A 146 26.53 -18.98 17.05
N PRO A 147 27.55 -18.71 17.92
CA PRO A 147 27.38 -17.85 19.08
C PRO A 147 27.09 -16.38 18.72
N SER A 148 27.36 -15.95 17.48
CA SER A 148 27.05 -14.59 17.02
C SER A 148 25.56 -14.40 16.67
N GLN A 149 24.83 -15.50 16.47
CA GLN A 149 23.41 -15.45 16.13
C GLN A 149 22.54 -15.25 17.37
N PRO A 150 21.47 -14.46 17.29
CA PRO A 150 20.49 -14.32 18.36
C PRO A 150 19.91 -15.68 18.79
N ARG A 151 19.72 -15.85 20.09
CA ARG A 151 19.18 -17.06 20.72
C ARG A 151 17.91 -16.70 21.49
N VAL A 152 16.79 -17.30 21.10
CA VAL A 152 15.46 -16.96 21.62
C VAL A 152 14.74 -18.22 22.07
N LEU A 153 14.36 -18.27 23.35
CA LEU A 153 13.49 -19.28 23.92
C LEU A 153 12.09 -18.71 24.11
N PHE A 154 11.12 -19.26 23.40
CA PHE A 154 9.71 -19.05 23.67
C PHE A 154 9.21 -20.09 24.65
N LEU A 155 8.58 -19.66 25.74
CA LEU A 155 8.00 -20.54 26.75
C LEU A 155 6.50 -20.34 26.81
N LEU A 156 5.76 -21.30 26.27
CA LEU A 156 4.30 -21.30 26.19
C LEU A 156 3.74 -22.13 27.33
N THR A 157 2.85 -21.58 28.16
CA THR A 157 2.33 -22.25 29.35
C THR A 157 1.04 -21.59 29.86
N ASP A 158 0.15 -22.37 30.48
CA ASP A 158 -1.00 -21.88 31.25
C ASP A 158 -0.74 -21.95 32.76
N GLY A 159 0.36 -22.64 33.18
CA GLY A 159 0.61 -23.08 34.53
C GLY A 159 1.52 -22.23 35.39
N LYS A 160 1.74 -22.73 36.59
CA LYS A 160 2.72 -22.28 37.56
C LYS A 160 3.77 -23.36 37.70
N LEU A 161 4.93 -22.99 38.25
CA LEU A 161 5.91 -24.01 38.66
C LEU A 161 5.24 -25.01 39.61
N ASP A 162 5.11 -26.24 39.17
CA ASP A 162 4.56 -27.36 39.93
C ASP A 162 5.43 -28.60 39.77
N VAL A 163 6.28 -28.86 40.78
CA VAL A 163 7.23 -29.95 40.81
C VAL A 163 7.10 -30.74 42.11
N GLN A 164 6.00 -30.57 42.87
CA GLN A 164 5.80 -31.15 44.17
C GLN A 164 5.85 -32.70 44.15
N ASP A 165 5.37 -33.30 43.07
CA ASP A 165 5.38 -34.74 42.89
C ASP A 165 6.61 -35.29 42.16
N SER A 166 7.58 -34.41 41.79
CA SER A 166 8.76 -34.79 41.03
C SER A 166 9.92 -35.24 41.91
N PRO A 167 10.34 -36.52 41.85
CA PRO A 167 11.48 -37.05 42.63
C PRO A 167 12.80 -36.36 42.31
N LYS A 168 12.91 -35.81 41.11
CA LYS A 168 14.10 -35.06 40.65
C LYS A 168 14.52 -33.95 41.61
N TYR A 169 13.55 -33.35 42.31
CA TYR A 169 13.77 -32.24 43.26
C TYR A 169 13.96 -32.73 44.72
N GLY A 170 14.28 -33.99 44.94
CA GLY A 170 14.67 -34.54 46.22
C GLY A 170 13.53 -34.82 47.18
N ASP A 171 13.73 -34.42 48.47
CA ASP A 171 12.78 -34.65 49.53
C ASP A 171 11.43 -33.99 49.28
N PRO A 172 10.30 -34.72 49.38
CA PRO A 172 8.96 -34.19 49.15
C PRO A 172 8.63 -32.91 49.92
N ALA A 173 9.16 -32.70 51.10
CA ALA A 173 8.93 -31.50 51.92
C ALA A 173 9.58 -30.24 51.33
N HIS A 174 10.63 -30.39 50.51
CA HIS A 174 11.45 -29.27 50.00
C HIS A 174 11.41 -29.12 48.47
N ARG A 175 10.72 -29.99 47.75
CA ARG A 175 10.72 -30.01 46.25
C ARG A 175 10.34 -28.69 45.64
N LYS A 176 9.39 -27.96 46.22
CA LYS A 176 9.00 -26.65 45.75
C LYS A 176 10.15 -25.64 45.86
N ASP A 177 10.80 -25.57 47.01
CA ASP A 177 11.89 -24.64 47.25
C ASP A 177 13.10 -24.98 46.38
N GLU A 178 13.40 -26.27 46.20
CA GLU A 178 14.47 -26.76 45.33
C GLU A 178 14.13 -26.42 43.84
N GLY A 179 12.86 -26.58 43.41
CA GLY A 179 12.40 -26.18 42.09
C GLY A 179 12.60 -24.69 41.83
N GLU A 180 12.29 -23.84 42.81
CA GLU A 180 12.51 -22.38 42.71
C GLU A 180 14.01 -22.01 42.66
N GLN A 181 14.85 -22.72 43.41
CA GLN A 181 16.32 -22.54 43.39
C GLN A 181 16.87 -22.95 42.01
N GLN A 182 16.46 -24.11 41.49
CA GLN A 182 16.88 -24.57 40.16
C GLN A 182 16.38 -23.64 39.07
N LEU A 183 15.14 -23.14 39.15
CA LEU A 183 14.63 -22.13 38.21
C LEU A 183 15.56 -20.90 38.20
N THR A 184 15.90 -20.39 39.37
CA THR A 184 16.82 -19.25 39.49
C THR A 184 18.20 -19.54 38.88
N GLN A 185 18.71 -20.76 39.05
CA GLN A 185 19.98 -21.17 38.45
C GLN A 185 19.92 -21.26 36.93
N GLU A 186 18.83 -21.85 36.37
CA GLU A 186 18.67 -21.96 34.89
C GLU A 186 18.45 -20.61 34.23
N LEU A 187 17.79 -19.66 34.92
CA LEU A 187 17.68 -18.29 34.43
C LEU A 187 19.04 -17.58 34.34
N LYS A 188 19.90 -17.77 35.36
CA LYS A 188 21.29 -17.25 35.34
C LYS A 188 22.10 -17.87 34.20
N ASN A 189 21.93 -19.17 33.97
CA ASN A 189 22.58 -19.88 32.89
C ASN A 189 22.11 -19.35 31.54
N ALA A 190 20.80 -19.16 31.33
CA ALA A 190 20.24 -18.58 30.12
C ALA A 190 20.81 -17.18 29.82
N ALA A 191 20.89 -16.32 30.84
CA ALA A 191 21.46 -14.99 30.73
C ALA A 191 22.96 -15.04 30.35
N ALA A 192 23.75 -15.93 30.96
CA ALA A 192 25.17 -16.12 30.69
C ALA A 192 25.41 -16.66 29.25
N GLN A 193 24.49 -17.46 28.73
CA GLN A 193 24.56 -18.02 27.38
C GLN A 193 23.90 -17.10 26.34
N HIS A 194 23.54 -15.87 26.69
CA HIS A 194 22.87 -14.88 25.82
C HIS A 194 21.54 -15.36 25.26
N VAL A 195 20.79 -16.16 26.01
CA VAL A 195 19.47 -16.65 25.63
C VAL A 195 18.40 -15.71 26.18
N GLN A 196 17.63 -15.08 25.29
CA GLN A 196 16.42 -14.34 25.62
C GLN A 196 15.29 -15.33 25.93
N ILE A 197 14.48 -15.05 26.96
CA ILE A 197 13.31 -15.87 27.27
C ILE A 197 12.06 -15.02 27.14
N TRP A 198 11.11 -15.48 26.33
CA TRP A 198 9.84 -14.83 26.07
C TRP A 198 8.69 -15.74 26.54
N PRO A 199 8.23 -15.60 27.78
CA PRO A 199 7.13 -16.40 28.28
C PRO A 199 5.78 -15.89 27.75
N LEU A 200 4.92 -16.82 27.37
CA LEU A 200 3.54 -16.59 26.94
C LEU A 200 2.60 -17.37 27.85
N GLY A 201 1.81 -16.63 28.61
CA GLY A 201 0.80 -17.22 29.51
C GLY A 201 -0.54 -17.36 28.80
N PHE A 202 -1.04 -18.59 28.71
CA PHE A 202 -2.33 -18.93 28.12
C PHE A 202 -3.42 -19.08 29.20
N GLY A 203 -4.67 -19.10 28.77
CA GLY A 203 -5.81 -19.30 29.68
C GLY A 203 -6.25 -18.05 30.45
N SER A 204 -7.11 -18.26 31.43
CA SER A 204 -7.78 -17.19 32.16
C SER A 204 -6.90 -16.52 33.21
N ASP A 205 -6.00 -17.27 33.86
CA ASP A 205 -5.23 -16.80 35.02
C ASP A 205 -3.79 -17.36 35.10
N PRO A 206 -2.93 -17.11 34.10
CA PRO A 206 -1.51 -17.45 34.16
C PRO A 206 -0.80 -16.63 35.27
N ASP A 207 0.17 -17.21 35.93
CA ASP A 207 0.97 -16.53 36.98
C ASP A 207 1.88 -15.48 36.33
N LYS A 208 1.32 -14.28 36.11
CA LYS A 208 2.06 -13.18 35.49
C LYS A 208 3.35 -12.83 36.26
N ALA A 209 3.34 -12.85 37.57
CA ALA A 209 4.52 -12.49 38.37
C ALA A 209 5.67 -13.48 38.14
N GLN A 210 5.37 -14.78 38.07
CA GLN A 210 6.36 -15.80 37.77
C GLN A 210 6.87 -15.68 36.32
N LEU A 211 5.98 -15.48 35.36
CA LEU A 211 6.37 -15.30 33.97
C LEU A 211 7.20 -14.03 33.76
N ASP A 212 6.86 -12.90 34.40
CA ASP A 212 7.66 -11.67 34.36
C ASP A 212 9.06 -11.91 34.94
N ARG A 213 9.18 -12.69 36.04
CA ARG A 213 10.47 -13.08 36.64
C ARG A 213 11.29 -13.94 35.67
N ILE A 214 10.66 -14.89 35.00
CA ILE A 214 11.31 -15.73 33.98
C ILE A 214 11.82 -14.87 32.83
N ALA A 215 11.01 -13.96 32.31
CA ALA A 215 11.43 -13.06 31.26
C ALA A 215 12.62 -12.18 31.65
N ALA A 216 12.55 -11.58 32.86
CA ALA A 216 13.60 -10.72 33.40
C ALA A 216 14.90 -11.48 33.74
N GLY A 217 14.80 -12.79 34.03
CA GLY A 217 15.94 -13.62 34.38
C GLY A 217 16.80 -14.08 33.21
N GLY A 218 16.30 -14.02 31.99
CA GLY A 218 17.05 -14.30 30.76
C GLY A 218 17.91 -13.12 30.30
N TYR A 219 18.51 -13.27 29.12
CA TYR A 219 19.32 -12.20 28.49
C TYR A 219 18.45 -11.02 28.07
N GLN A 220 18.82 -9.81 28.52
CA GLN A 220 17.98 -8.61 28.38
C GLN A 220 18.38 -7.64 27.24
N LYS A 221 19.49 -7.92 26.56
CA LYS A 221 19.88 -7.08 25.42
C LYS A 221 19.16 -7.53 24.19
N GLY A 222 18.44 -6.59 23.58
CA GLY A 222 17.78 -6.78 22.28
C GLY A 222 18.66 -6.35 21.13
N CYS A 223 18.01 -5.84 20.08
CA CYS A 223 18.69 -5.29 18.91
C CYS A 223 19.71 -4.25 19.33
N VAL A 224 20.94 -4.41 18.87
CA VAL A 224 22.03 -3.47 19.15
C VAL A 224 21.61 -2.12 18.57
N GLU A 225 21.66 -1.06 19.40
CA GLU A 225 21.44 0.35 19.05
C GLU A 225 20.01 0.92 19.09
N LEU A 226 18.97 0.10 19.33
CA LEU A 226 17.60 0.63 19.40
C LEU A 226 16.94 0.29 20.74
N PRO A 227 15.97 1.07 21.23
CA PRO A 227 15.12 0.67 22.33
C PRO A 227 14.18 -0.44 21.83
N SER A 228 14.74 -1.64 21.58
CA SER A 228 13.94 -2.83 21.31
C SER A 228 13.13 -3.16 22.56
N ALA A 229 11.93 -3.69 22.39
CA ALA A 229 11.20 -4.25 23.49
C ALA A 229 12.09 -5.30 24.17
N ARG A 230 12.27 -5.16 25.49
CA ARG A 230 12.98 -6.18 26.29
C ARG A 230 12.10 -7.41 26.42
N PRO A 231 12.69 -8.60 26.59
CA PRO A 231 11.93 -9.78 26.93
C PRO A 231 10.97 -9.50 28.09
N SER A 232 9.70 -9.80 27.87
CA SER A 232 8.61 -9.59 28.83
C SER A 232 7.56 -10.69 28.69
N ALA A 233 6.83 -10.96 29.77
CA ALA A 233 5.75 -11.94 29.71
C ALA A 233 4.55 -11.40 28.94
N GLY A 234 3.99 -12.26 28.07
CA GLY A 234 2.75 -12.01 27.36
C GLY A 234 1.58 -12.79 27.98
N LYS A 235 0.39 -12.18 28.09
CA LYS A 235 -0.85 -12.88 28.44
C LYS A 235 -1.72 -13.08 27.20
N VAL A 236 -2.14 -14.32 26.97
CA VAL A 236 -3.02 -14.72 25.90
C VAL A 236 -4.33 -15.22 26.51
N SER A 237 -5.37 -14.41 26.50
CA SER A 237 -6.67 -14.74 27.08
C SER A 237 -7.57 -15.56 26.14
N GLY A 238 -7.12 -15.83 24.92
CA GLY A 238 -7.82 -16.63 23.91
C GLY A 238 -7.14 -16.61 22.55
N ALA A 239 -7.59 -17.44 21.64
CA ALA A 239 -7.00 -17.58 20.30
C ALA A 239 -6.90 -16.26 19.51
N LYS A 240 -7.70 -15.26 19.86
CA LYS A 240 -7.68 -13.93 19.22
C LYS A 240 -6.48 -13.09 19.60
N ASP A 241 -5.94 -13.31 20.81
CA ASP A 241 -4.87 -12.49 21.40
C ASP A 241 -3.48 -13.03 21.07
N VAL A 242 -3.41 -14.31 20.65
CA VAL A 242 -2.16 -15.00 20.28
C VAL A 242 -1.42 -14.23 19.18
N GLY A 243 -2.13 -13.87 18.13
CA GLY A 243 -1.54 -13.21 16.97
C GLY A 243 -0.81 -11.93 17.31
N PRO A 244 -1.52 -10.91 17.78
CA PRO A 244 -0.95 -9.59 18.05
C PRO A 244 0.18 -9.59 19.07
N MET A 245 0.13 -10.53 20.02
CA MET A 245 1.14 -10.65 21.05
C MET A 245 2.41 -11.28 20.49
N LEU A 246 2.30 -12.43 19.82
CA LEU A 246 3.43 -13.12 19.20
C LEU A 246 4.15 -12.24 18.19
N GLU A 247 3.40 -11.48 17.43
CA GLU A 247 3.96 -10.59 16.41
C GLU A 247 4.82 -9.50 17.02
N ARG A 248 4.37 -8.88 18.11
CA ARG A 248 5.19 -7.89 18.85
C ARG A 248 6.44 -8.52 19.45
N ILE A 249 6.30 -9.69 20.06
CA ILE A 249 7.43 -10.42 20.65
C ILE A 249 8.40 -10.85 19.57
N PHE A 250 7.88 -11.41 18.47
CA PHE A 250 8.67 -11.85 17.33
C PHE A 250 9.42 -10.67 16.68
N ALA A 251 8.72 -9.57 16.43
CA ALA A 251 9.33 -8.36 15.91
C ALA A 251 10.44 -7.84 16.84
N ALA A 252 10.22 -7.84 18.16
CA ALA A 252 11.21 -7.42 19.14
C ALA A 252 12.41 -8.37 19.22
N ALA A 253 12.18 -9.69 19.18
CA ALA A 253 13.23 -10.71 19.24
C ALA A 253 14.13 -10.70 17.99
N HIS A 254 13.53 -10.45 16.82
CA HIS A 254 14.20 -10.47 15.52
C HIS A 254 14.54 -9.10 14.96
N CYS A 255 14.25 -8.02 15.67
CA CYS A 255 14.40 -6.67 15.16
C CYS A 255 13.60 -6.43 13.86
N LEU A 256 12.43 -7.05 13.72
CA LEU A 256 11.55 -6.88 12.56
C LEU A 256 10.55 -5.74 12.74
N ARG A 257 10.06 -5.23 11.65
CA ARG A 257 8.82 -4.45 11.58
C ARG A 257 7.63 -5.40 11.49
N HIS A 258 6.56 -5.01 12.11
CA HIS A 258 5.34 -5.79 12.16
C HIS A 258 4.13 -4.89 11.95
N GLU A 259 3.20 -5.35 11.13
CA GLU A 259 1.91 -4.71 10.96
C GLU A 259 0.80 -5.74 11.12
N GLN A 260 -0.18 -5.40 11.95
CA GLN A 260 -1.35 -6.22 12.17
C GLN A 260 -2.47 -5.81 11.22
N GLY A 261 -3.01 -6.78 10.51
CA GLY A 261 -4.17 -6.61 9.64
C GLY A 261 -5.48 -6.98 10.33
N PRO A 262 -6.58 -6.93 9.57
CA PRO A 262 -7.91 -7.26 10.07
C PRO A 262 -8.09 -8.76 10.30
N SER A 263 -9.16 -9.09 11.05
CA SER A 263 -9.64 -10.45 11.24
C SER A 263 -11.11 -10.54 10.83
N LYS A 264 -11.46 -11.49 9.94
CA LYS A 264 -12.82 -11.66 9.40
C LYS A 264 -13.15 -13.14 9.19
N ARG A 265 -14.43 -13.51 9.26
CA ARG A 265 -14.88 -14.87 8.94
C ARG A 265 -14.97 -15.09 7.42
N PRO A 266 -14.57 -16.28 6.90
CA PRO A 266 -14.73 -16.63 5.48
C PRO A 266 -16.22 -16.71 5.06
N PRO A 267 -16.56 -16.36 3.79
CA PRO A 267 -15.68 -15.81 2.78
C PRO A 267 -15.35 -14.34 3.06
N ALA A 268 -14.09 -13.95 2.97
CA ALA A 268 -13.65 -12.58 3.25
C ALA A 268 -12.44 -12.19 2.42
N THR A 269 -12.29 -10.89 2.22
CA THR A 269 -11.04 -10.28 1.74
C THR A 269 -10.48 -9.41 2.86
N LEU A 270 -9.23 -9.67 3.21
CA LEU A 270 -8.47 -8.95 4.20
C LEU A 270 -7.40 -8.12 3.48
N GLU A 271 -7.11 -6.95 4.00
CA GLU A 271 -6.12 -6.03 3.43
C GLU A 271 -4.99 -5.83 4.44
N ILE A 272 -3.74 -5.84 3.94
CA ILE A 272 -2.55 -5.62 4.75
C ILE A 272 -1.54 -4.78 3.97
N GLY A 273 -0.94 -3.78 4.62
CA GLY A 273 0.09 -2.93 4.02
C GLY A 273 1.45 -3.59 4.01
N ILE A 274 2.24 -3.36 2.96
CA ILE A 274 3.68 -3.63 2.96
C ILE A 274 4.40 -2.32 2.64
N SER A 275 5.30 -1.92 3.55
CA SER A 275 6.07 -0.68 3.44
C SER A 275 6.94 -0.66 2.18
N PRO A 276 7.15 0.51 1.56
CA PRO A 276 8.10 0.68 0.46
C PRO A 276 9.56 0.41 0.87
N LEU A 277 9.84 0.33 2.14
CA LEU A 277 11.16 -0.04 2.69
C LEU A 277 11.38 -1.55 2.72
N ALA A 278 10.33 -2.35 2.66
CA ALA A 278 10.44 -3.80 2.77
C ALA A 278 11.20 -4.39 1.57
N THR A 279 12.28 -5.09 1.85
CA THR A 279 13.03 -5.91 0.88
C THR A 279 12.62 -7.37 0.97
N VAL A 280 12.20 -7.82 2.16
CA VAL A 280 11.57 -9.11 2.38
C VAL A 280 10.40 -8.94 3.34
N GLY A 281 9.30 -9.60 3.05
CA GLY A 281 8.12 -9.66 3.91
C GLY A 281 7.61 -11.09 4.05
N SER A 282 6.86 -11.36 5.12
CA SER A 282 6.10 -12.59 5.30
C SER A 282 4.67 -12.23 5.69
N ILE A 283 3.72 -12.52 4.82
CA ILE A 283 2.29 -12.39 5.14
C ILE A 283 1.89 -13.67 5.88
N VAL A 284 1.63 -13.55 7.17
CA VAL A 284 1.20 -14.66 8.02
C VAL A 284 -0.33 -14.64 8.12
N VAL A 285 -0.95 -15.78 7.82
CA VAL A 285 -2.41 -15.94 7.85
C VAL A 285 -2.78 -17.03 8.85
N ASP A 286 -3.46 -16.63 9.92
CA ASP A 286 -4.11 -17.57 10.83
C ASP A 286 -5.49 -17.92 10.28
N LYS A 287 -5.63 -19.12 9.77
CA LYS A 287 -6.87 -19.62 9.17
C LYS A 287 -7.86 -20.14 10.21
N GLY A 288 -7.36 -20.52 11.38
CA GLY A 288 -8.15 -21.20 12.42
C GLY A 288 -8.66 -22.60 12.02
N ASP A 289 -8.87 -22.83 10.73
CA ASP A 289 -9.33 -24.08 10.15
C ASP A 289 -8.52 -24.43 8.90
N PRO A 290 -7.90 -25.62 8.79
CA PRO A 290 -7.07 -26.01 7.64
C PRO A 290 -7.85 -26.13 6.32
N GLN A 291 -9.18 -26.23 6.34
CA GLN A 291 -10.01 -26.25 5.14
C GLN A 291 -10.21 -24.86 4.51
N VAL A 292 -9.78 -23.81 5.18
CA VAL A 292 -9.77 -22.46 4.60
C VAL A 292 -8.68 -22.34 3.53
N LYS A 293 -9.08 -21.92 2.35
CA LYS A 293 -8.20 -21.68 1.20
C LYS A 293 -7.89 -20.19 1.09
N ILE A 294 -6.61 -19.88 0.96
CA ILE A 294 -6.13 -18.49 0.82
C ILE A 294 -5.66 -18.25 -0.61
N THR A 295 -5.95 -17.05 -1.08
CA THR A 295 -5.45 -16.54 -2.37
C THR A 295 -4.91 -15.13 -2.16
N TYR A 296 -3.71 -14.88 -2.64
CA TYR A 296 -3.00 -13.61 -2.47
C TYR A 296 -3.05 -12.77 -3.74
N PHE A 297 -3.22 -11.46 -3.55
CA PHE A 297 -3.21 -10.47 -4.63
C PHE A 297 -2.26 -9.32 -4.27
N ASP A 298 -1.44 -8.92 -5.23
CA ASP A 298 -0.54 -7.79 -5.10
C ASP A 298 -1.33 -6.44 -5.03
N PRO A 299 -0.69 -5.32 -4.70
CA PRO A 299 -1.34 -4.00 -4.67
C PRO A 299 -1.97 -3.59 -6.01
N ASN A 300 -1.48 -4.10 -7.13
CA ASN A 300 -2.01 -3.84 -8.47
C ASN A 300 -3.21 -4.75 -8.82
N GLY A 301 -3.60 -5.64 -7.90
CA GLY A 301 -4.75 -6.53 -8.07
C GLY A 301 -4.47 -7.81 -8.83
N HIS A 302 -3.22 -8.14 -9.12
CA HIS A 302 -2.86 -9.40 -9.76
C HIS A 302 -2.77 -10.53 -8.74
N ARG A 303 -3.32 -11.67 -9.09
CA ARG A 303 -3.11 -12.89 -8.31
C ARG A 303 -1.65 -13.31 -8.41
N VAL A 304 -1.00 -13.52 -7.26
CA VAL A 304 0.40 -13.97 -7.21
C VAL A 304 0.50 -15.48 -6.97
N PRO A 305 1.58 -16.11 -7.44
CA PRO A 305 1.87 -17.51 -7.13
C PRO A 305 2.24 -17.66 -5.64
N THR A 306 2.17 -18.88 -5.15
CA THR A 306 2.60 -19.22 -3.78
C THR A 306 4.04 -19.76 -3.75
N THR A 307 4.64 -20.04 -4.91
CA THR A 307 6.04 -20.50 -5.05
C THR A 307 6.65 -19.97 -6.33
N GLY A 308 7.98 -19.79 -6.34
CA GLY A 308 8.72 -19.32 -7.50
C GLY A 308 8.71 -17.80 -7.62
N THR A 309 8.89 -17.30 -8.83
CA THR A 309 8.99 -15.86 -9.12
C THR A 309 7.83 -15.39 -9.98
N TYR A 310 7.35 -14.20 -9.69
CA TYR A 310 6.38 -13.48 -10.53
C TYR A 310 6.85 -12.03 -10.68
N ARG A 311 7.11 -11.61 -11.91
CA ARG A 311 7.76 -10.33 -12.19
C ARG A 311 9.12 -10.23 -11.50
N LYS A 312 9.30 -9.29 -10.54
CA LYS A 312 10.55 -9.14 -9.78
C LYS A 312 10.49 -9.75 -8.38
N SER A 313 9.31 -10.18 -7.94
CA SER A 313 9.12 -10.72 -6.59
C SER A 313 9.27 -12.23 -6.58
N GLY A 314 9.95 -12.75 -5.55
CA GLY A 314 10.04 -14.17 -5.24
C GLY A 314 9.01 -14.57 -4.19
N PHE A 315 8.46 -15.78 -4.29
CA PHE A 315 7.39 -16.28 -3.41
C PHE A 315 7.70 -17.67 -2.87
N GLU A 316 7.41 -17.88 -1.60
CA GLU A 316 7.57 -19.15 -0.90
C GLU A 316 6.47 -19.29 0.14
N LEU A 317 5.57 -20.29 -0.02
CA LEU A 317 4.52 -20.58 0.94
C LEU A 317 4.92 -21.72 1.86
N ALA A 318 4.67 -21.58 3.14
CA ALA A 318 4.79 -22.62 4.13
C ALA A 318 3.49 -22.76 4.94
N GLY A 319 3.23 -23.96 5.47
CA GLY A 319 2.08 -24.24 6.34
C GLY A 319 0.71 -24.25 5.64
N GLY A 320 0.65 -24.36 4.33
CA GLY A 320 -0.60 -24.29 3.56
C GLY A 320 -1.64 -25.35 3.94
N SER A 321 -1.21 -26.52 4.41
CA SER A 321 -2.06 -27.62 4.90
C SER A 321 -2.52 -27.45 6.35
N GLY A 322 -1.92 -26.52 7.10
CA GLY A 322 -2.19 -26.28 8.53
C GLY A 322 -3.24 -25.20 8.80
N THR A 323 -3.40 -24.87 10.08
CA THR A 323 -4.25 -23.77 10.55
C THR A 323 -3.57 -22.40 10.42
N VAL A 324 -2.25 -22.36 10.22
CA VAL A 324 -1.46 -21.15 9.98
C VAL A 324 -0.66 -21.37 8.72
N GLU A 325 -0.63 -20.38 7.83
CA GLU A 325 0.25 -20.37 6.67
C GLU A 325 0.99 -19.03 6.57
N ALA A 326 2.17 -19.05 5.98
CA ALA A 326 3.00 -17.86 5.78
C ALA A 326 3.49 -17.80 4.33
N LEU A 327 3.22 -16.69 3.66
CA LEU A 327 3.75 -16.38 2.34
C LEU A 327 4.94 -15.43 2.48
N LYS A 328 6.15 -15.96 2.32
CA LYS A 328 7.36 -15.16 2.21
C LYS A 328 7.42 -14.52 0.85
N ILE A 329 7.78 -13.25 0.80
CA ILE A 329 7.88 -12.45 -0.40
C ILE A 329 9.23 -11.73 -0.38
N VAL A 330 10.07 -12.04 -1.35
CA VAL A 330 11.33 -11.31 -1.61
C VAL A 330 11.03 -10.21 -2.61
N ASP A 331 11.51 -9.01 -2.38
CA ASP A 331 11.23 -7.81 -3.20
C ASP A 331 9.71 -7.57 -3.36
N PRO A 332 8.95 -7.42 -2.26
CA PRO A 332 7.51 -7.24 -2.33
C PRO A 332 7.14 -5.93 -3.04
N VAL A 333 6.08 -5.96 -3.82
CA VAL A 333 5.48 -4.72 -4.35
C VAL A 333 4.92 -3.93 -3.18
N PRO A 334 5.35 -2.66 -2.96
CA PRO A 334 4.85 -1.85 -1.85
C PRO A 334 3.38 -1.46 -2.03
N GLY A 335 2.66 -1.35 -0.92
CA GLY A 335 1.26 -0.94 -0.91
C GLY A 335 0.33 -1.97 -0.27
N THR A 336 -0.98 -1.85 -0.53
CA THR A 336 -1.99 -2.69 0.09
C THR A 336 -2.18 -4.01 -0.65
N TRP A 337 -1.76 -5.10 -0.01
CA TRP A 337 -1.98 -6.48 -0.45
C TRP A 337 -3.37 -6.97 -0.03
N ARG A 338 -3.96 -7.85 -0.82
CA ARG A 338 -5.27 -8.43 -0.52
C ARG A 338 -5.14 -9.95 -0.37
N VAL A 339 -5.68 -10.44 0.73
CA VAL A 339 -5.70 -11.85 1.10
C VAL A 339 -7.16 -12.32 1.09
N LYS A 340 -7.53 -13.14 0.11
CA LYS A 340 -8.87 -13.69 -0.02
C LYS A 340 -8.94 -15.03 0.69
N ALA A 341 -9.84 -15.13 1.68
CA ALA A 341 -10.11 -16.35 2.43
C ALA A 341 -11.45 -16.95 2.01
N GLU A 342 -11.46 -18.21 1.60
CA GLU A 342 -12.64 -18.97 1.20
C GLU A 342 -12.68 -20.30 1.95
N ALA A 343 -13.87 -20.73 2.38
CA ALA A 343 -14.05 -21.98 3.10
C ALA A 343 -15.34 -22.69 2.66
N PRO A 344 -15.35 -24.04 2.66
CA PRO A 344 -16.56 -24.82 2.46
C PRO A 344 -17.63 -24.53 3.53
N GLU A 345 -18.84 -24.92 3.28
CA GLU A 345 -19.89 -24.87 4.29
C GLU A 345 -19.51 -25.74 5.49
N GLY A 346 -19.76 -25.23 6.72
CA GLY A 346 -19.34 -25.90 7.96
C GLY A 346 -17.94 -25.47 8.47
N HIS A 347 -17.09 -24.88 7.63
CA HIS A 347 -15.72 -24.43 7.96
C HIS A 347 -15.57 -22.90 8.02
N ARG A 348 -16.68 -22.17 8.27
CA ARG A 348 -16.75 -20.69 8.24
C ARG A 348 -16.91 -20.05 9.61
N SER A 349 -16.90 -20.85 10.68
CA SER A 349 -17.20 -20.38 12.05
C SER A 349 -16.05 -19.58 12.67
N LEU A 350 -14.81 -19.90 12.34
CA LEU A 350 -13.63 -19.26 12.87
C LEU A 350 -13.21 -18.05 12.02
N PRO A 351 -12.74 -16.96 12.65
CA PRO A 351 -12.19 -15.84 11.91
C PRO A 351 -10.80 -16.17 11.35
N VAL A 352 -10.51 -15.64 10.18
CA VAL A 352 -9.17 -15.61 9.58
C VAL A 352 -8.53 -14.26 9.91
N ALA A 353 -7.32 -14.28 10.45
CA ALA A 353 -6.53 -13.08 10.74
C ALA A 353 -5.30 -13.02 9.82
N VAL A 354 -4.87 -11.80 9.47
CA VAL A 354 -3.69 -11.56 8.66
C VAL A 354 -2.76 -10.60 9.36
N SER A 355 -1.46 -10.83 9.20
CA SER A 355 -0.39 -9.92 9.64
C SER A 355 0.77 -9.97 8.67
N VAL A 356 1.65 -8.99 8.74
CA VAL A 356 2.91 -9.00 8.00
C VAL A 356 4.09 -8.71 8.91
N LEU A 357 5.13 -9.50 8.75
CA LEU A 357 6.45 -9.28 9.31
C LEU A 357 7.39 -8.93 8.18
N TRP A 358 8.19 -7.88 8.32
CA TRP A 358 9.08 -7.49 7.25
C TRP A 358 10.39 -6.90 7.76
N GLN A 359 11.42 -7.08 6.97
CA GLN A 359 12.70 -6.40 7.07
C GLN A 359 12.92 -5.57 5.81
N GLY A 360 13.69 -4.52 5.95
CA GLY A 360 13.92 -3.63 4.85
C GLY A 360 15.29 -2.96 4.90
N GLU A 361 15.54 -2.22 3.85
CA GLU A 361 16.73 -1.40 3.69
C GLU A 361 16.31 0.04 3.54
N LEU A 362 16.89 0.88 4.39
CA LEU A 362 16.75 2.32 4.31
C LEU A 362 18.05 2.88 3.79
N ARG A 363 17.97 3.79 2.83
CA ARG A 363 19.11 4.56 2.37
C ARG A 363 18.97 6.03 2.73
N GLY A 364 20.11 6.65 2.98
CA GLY A 364 20.22 8.08 3.12
C GLY A 364 20.82 8.72 1.89
N ALA A 365 20.41 9.95 1.60
CA ALA A 365 21.15 10.87 0.76
C ALA A 365 21.58 12.05 1.63
N ILE A 366 22.89 12.24 1.81
CA ILE A 366 23.43 13.32 2.63
C ILE A 366 23.98 14.41 1.73
N THR A 367 23.68 15.66 2.06
CA THR A 367 24.16 16.84 1.33
C THR A 367 24.65 17.89 2.30
N MET A 368 25.64 18.65 1.86
CA MET A 368 26.23 19.79 2.57
C MET A 368 26.06 21.05 1.73
N ASP A 369 25.58 22.13 2.31
CA ASP A 369 25.36 23.40 1.66
C ASP A 369 25.98 24.57 2.47
N PRO A 370 26.93 25.34 1.91
CA PRO A 370 27.57 25.16 0.61
C PRO A 370 28.49 23.92 0.58
N PRO A 371 28.65 23.25 -0.61
CA PRO A 371 29.50 22.06 -0.73
C PRO A 371 30.99 22.34 -0.67
N SER A 372 31.41 23.58 -0.92
CA SER A 372 32.79 24.06 -0.81
C SER A 372 32.81 25.32 0.07
N PRO A 373 32.68 25.18 1.41
CA PRO A 373 32.66 26.32 2.32
C PRO A 373 34.03 26.91 2.55
N GLN A 374 34.11 28.14 3.03
CA GLN A 374 35.32 28.73 3.58
C GLN A 374 35.46 28.38 5.08
N ALA A 375 36.69 28.47 5.59
CA ALA A 375 36.94 28.36 7.01
C ALA A 375 36.16 29.43 7.79
N GLY A 376 35.36 29.04 8.77
CA GLY A 376 34.49 29.92 9.55
C GLY A 376 33.06 30.07 9.03
N ASP A 377 32.73 29.53 7.87
CA ASP A 377 31.38 29.54 7.33
C ASP A 377 30.41 28.65 8.14
N LYS A 378 29.13 28.94 8.03
CA LYS A 378 28.04 28.10 8.52
C LYS A 378 27.58 27.18 7.38
N VAL A 379 27.62 25.90 7.63
CA VAL A 379 27.17 24.86 6.69
C VAL A 379 25.88 24.23 7.20
N THR A 380 24.95 24.00 6.30
CA THR A 380 23.75 23.22 6.53
C THR A 380 23.94 21.82 5.98
N VAL A 381 23.67 20.81 6.81
CA VAL A 381 23.73 19.40 6.42
C VAL A 381 22.32 18.85 6.44
N THR A 382 21.93 18.21 5.35
CA THR A 382 20.62 17.57 5.21
C THR A 382 20.80 16.10 4.86
N MET A 383 20.14 15.22 5.61
CA MET A 383 20.07 13.78 5.32
C MET A 383 18.62 13.41 5.02
N ARG A 384 18.36 12.99 3.79
CA ARG A 384 17.03 12.58 3.30
C ARG A 384 16.90 11.06 3.30
N LEU A 385 15.70 10.58 3.61
CA LEU A 385 15.38 9.17 3.63
C LEU A 385 14.94 8.70 2.26
N GLN A 386 15.49 7.57 1.82
CA GLN A 386 15.20 6.97 0.52
C GLN A 386 15.11 5.44 0.64
N THR A 387 14.38 4.82 -0.29
CA THR A 387 14.47 3.39 -0.54
C THR A 387 15.79 3.04 -1.23
N ARG A 388 16.11 1.75 -1.32
CA ARG A 388 17.28 1.25 -2.08
C ARG A 388 17.35 1.78 -3.52
N GLU A 389 16.22 2.13 -4.10
CA GLU A 389 16.12 2.62 -5.48
C GLU A 389 16.13 4.15 -5.60
N GLY A 390 16.19 4.85 -4.49
CA GLY A 390 16.21 6.32 -4.46
C GLY A 390 14.82 6.96 -4.43
N TYR A 391 13.75 6.21 -4.11
CA TYR A 391 12.44 6.82 -3.85
C TYR A 391 12.43 7.46 -2.47
N GLU A 392 11.97 8.70 -2.36
CA GLU A 392 11.89 9.40 -1.09
C GLU A 392 10.83 8.80 -0.16
N ILE A 393 11.18 8.67 1.11
CA ILE A 393 10.28 8.23 2.19
C ILE A 393 9.82 9.50 2.93
N LYS A 394 8.51 9.78 2.86
CA LYS A 394 7.91 10.96 3.49
C LYS A 394 6.83 10.63 4.53
N ASP A 395 6.39 9.38 4.61
CA ASP A 395 5.43 8.97 5.64
C ASP A 395 6.17 8.71 6.95
N ALA A 396 5.88 9.51 7.97
CA ALA A 396 6.52 9.42 9.27
C ALA A 396 6.38 8.02 9.90
N ARG A 397 5.33 7.27 9.57
CA ARG A 397 5.12 5.90 10.05
C ARG A 397 6.20 4.93 9.55
N ASP A 398 6.73 5.16 8.35
CA ASP A 398 7.76 4.30 7.76
C ASP A 398 9.11 4.42 8.49
N TYR A 399 9.38 5.56 9.15
CA TYR A 399 10.64 5.82 9.86
C TYR A 399 10.48 6.12 11.36
N GLU A 400 9.35 5.73 11.94
CA GLU A 400 9.17 5.82 13.39
C GLU A 400 10.28 5.07 14.13
N GLY A 401 10.86 5.73 15.16
CA GLY A 401 11.99 5.19 15.92
C GLY A 401 13.35 5.27 15.22
N LEU A 402 13.43 5.93 14.04
CA LEU A 402 14.70 6.19 13.35
C LEU A 402 15.62 7.07 14.21
N ARG A 403 16.91 6.74 14.19
CA ARG A 403 18.01 7.55 14.78
C ARG A 403 18.98 7.95 13.70
N VAL A 404 19.32 9.21 13.68
CA VAL A 404 20.34 9.78 12.80
C VAL A 404 21.54 10.20 13.65
N ARG A 405 22.73 9.68 13.34
CA ARG A 405 24.01 10.16 13.87
C ARG A 405 24.78 10.78 12.72
N SER A 406 25.32 11.95 12.93
CA SER A 406 26.09 12.62 11.92
C SER A 406 27.34 13.27 12.51
N GLU A 407 28.39 13.31 11.71
CA GLU A 407 29.70 13.84 12.08
C GLU A 407 30.32 14.57 10.90
N LEU A 408 30.97 15.69 11.20
CA LEU A 408 31.80 16.43 10.28
C LEU A 408 33.28 16.24 10.62
N THR A 409 34.06 15.81 9.66
CA THR A 409 35.51 15.59 9.79
C THR A 409 36.23 16.36 8.69
N GLY A 410 37.49 16.71 8.92
CA GLY A 410 38.31 17.41 7.94
C GLY A 410 39.71 17.69 8.48
N ASP A 411 40.53 18.29 7.62
CA ASP A 411 41.87 18.68 7.99
C ASP A 411 41.88 19.93 8.89
N GLY A 412 42.78 19.97 9.87
CA GLY A 412 42.96 21.10 10.76
C GLY A 412 42.00 21.26 11.92
N PHE A 413 41.13 20.27 12.17
CA PHE A 413 40.22 20.27 13.33
C PHE A 413 39.79 18.84 13.76
N ASP A 414 39.37 18.71 15.03
CA ASP A 414 38.85 17.46 15.56
C ASP A 414 37.42 17.18 15.03
N PRO A 415 37.01 15.89 14.96
CA PRO A 415 35.66 15.52 14.53
C PRO A 415 34.55 16.24 15.31
N LEU A 416 33.57 16.78 14.60
CA LEU A 416 32.44 17.51 15.15
C LEU A 416 31.14 16.71 14.99
N ALA A 417 30.53 16.30 16.11
CA ALA A 417 29.24 15.67 16.10
C ALA A 417 28.14 16.67 15.68
N LEU A 418 27.32 16.27 14.73
CA LEU A 418 26.16 17.04 14.27
C LEU A 418 24.88 16.40 14.78
N ARG A 419 23.95 17.24 15.19
CA ARG A 419 22.57 16.82 15.45
C ARG A 419 21.71 17.20 14.25
N LEU A 420 21.18 16.19 13.55
CA LEU A 420 20.21 16.36 12.49
C LEU A 420 18.83 16.01 13.03
N THR A 421 17.84 16.87 12.81
CA THR A 421 16.45 16.72 13.28
C THR A 421 15.48 16.94 12.13
N ASP A 422 14.31 16.28 12.23
CA ASP A 422 13.16 16.44 11.34
C ASP A 422 11.98 16.93 12.19
N ASP A 423 12.13 18.14 12.79
CA ASP A 423 11.22 18.71 13.77
C ASP A 423 10.61 20.05 13.31
N GLY A 424 10.94 20.51 12.10
CA GLY A 424 10.48 21.79 11.56
C GLY A 424 11.07 23.02 12.24
N GLN A 425 12.22 22.88 12.92
CA GLN A 425 12.87 23.97 13.64
C GLN A 425 14.28 24.25 13.14
N GLY A 426 14.69 25.52 13.27
CA GLY A 426 16.04 25.97 12.87
C GLY A 426 16.25 25.86 11.36
N PRO A 427 17.26 25.10 10.90
CA PRO A 427 17.49 24.91 9.46
C PRO A 427 16.49 23.93 8.82
N ASP A 428 15.79 23.13 9.60
CA ASP A 428 14.69 22.27 9.12
C ASP A 428 13.45 23.12 8.86
N SER A 429 12.93 23.06 7.65
CA SER A 429 11.79 23.89 7.23
C SER A 429 10.43 23.26 7.47
N LYS A 430 10.39 21.91 7.70
CA LYS A 430 9.13 21.17 7.80
C LYS A 430 9.28 19.88 8.58
N ALA A 431 8.56 19.79 9.69
CA ALA A 431 8.54 18.59 10.52
C ALA A 431 7.97 17.36 9.80
N SER A 432 8.53 16.21 10.09
CA SER A 432 8.04 14.89 9.67
C SER A 432 7.91 14.73 8.15
N ASP A 433 8.90 15.23 7.40
CA ASP A 433 8.93 15.11 5.94
C ASP A 433 10.03 14.17 5.41
N GLY A 434 10.78 13.51 6.31
CA GLY A 434 11.86 12.60 5.99
C GLY A 434 13.19 13.28 5.67
N SER A 435 13.31 14.58 5.97
CA SER A 435 14.53 15.39 5.74
C SER A 435 15.10 15.83 7.08
N PHE A 436 16.14 15.16 7.54
CA PHE A 436 16.83 15.48 8.80
C PHE A 436 17.87 16.54 8.54
N THR A 437 17.72 17.73 9.14
CA THR A 437 18.55 18.89 8.86
C THR A 437 19.21 19.42 10.13
N GLY A 438 20.45 19.86 9.98
CA GLY A 438 21.22 20.50 11.04
C GLY A 438 22.25 21.48 10.47
N SER A 439 22.82 22.30 11.31
CA SER A 439 23.88 23.24 10.86
C SER A 439 25.06 23.24 11.82
N VAL A 440 26.23 23.46 11.24
CA VAL A 440 27.51 23.54 11.97
C VAL A 440 28.34 24.69 11.42
N LYS A 441 29.14 25.28 12.28
CA LYS A 441 30.11 26.28 11.87
C LYS A 441 31.45 25.59 11.62
N ILE A 442 32.04 25.78 10.42
CA ILE A 442 33.36 25.28 10.08
C ILE A 442 34.40 25.96 10.98
N PRO A 443 35.29 25.21 11.61
CA PRO A 443 36.39 25.84 12.37
C PRO A 443 37.25 26.72 11.53
N LYS A 444 37.77 27.79 12.12
CA LYS A 444 38.69 28.71 11.42
C LYS A 444 40.04 28.07 11.09
N SER A 445 40.40 26.99 11.76
CA SER A 445 41.59 26.18 11.53
C SER A 445 41.40 25.13 10.43
N ALA A 446 40.21 25.00 9.89
CA ALA A 446 39.91 24.04 8.84
C ALA A 446 40.60 24.41 7.52
N ASP A 447 41.23 23.44 6.88
CA ASP A 447 41.95 23.57 5.62
C ASP A 447 41.84 22.25 4.84
N GLY A 448 41.94 22.27 3.52
CA GLY A 448 41.98 21.06 2.71
C GLY A 448 40.68 20.29 2.65
N ALA A 449 40.74 18.97 2.88
CA ALA A 449 39.61 18.08 2.72
C ALA A 449 38.56 18.22 3.84
N LEU A 450 37.31 18.12 3.45
CA LEU A 450 36.15 18.14 4.34
C LEU A 450 35.25 16.95 4.02
N LYS A 451 34.69 16.30 5.06
CA LYS A 451 33.78 15.17 4.90
C LYS A 451 32.69 15.21 5.96
N VAL A 452 31.45 15.16 5.53
CA VAL A 452 30.32 14.89 6.42
C VAL A 452 29.88 13.44 6.26
N SER A 453 29.58 12.77 7.36
CA SER A 453 29.02 11.43 7.38
C SER A 453 27.72 11.37 8.18
N GLY A 454 26.77 10.56 7.76
CA GLY A 454 25.51 10.33 8.43
C GLY A 454 25.17 8.85 8.46
N THR A 455 24.80 8.34 9.63
CA THR A 455 24.37 6.95 9.84
C THR A 455 22.93 6.92 10.29
N LEU A 456 22.12 6.14 9.56
CA LEU A 456 20.71 5.86 9.83
C LEU A 456 20.59 4.49 10.51
N THR A 457 19.83 4.42 11.61
CA THR A 457 19.55 3.16 12.31
C THR A 457 18.08 3.12 12.74
N ALA A 458 17.40 2.00 12.48
CA ALA A 458 16.02 1.75 12.93
C ALA A 458 15.75 0.26 13.08
N SER A 459 14.78 -0.11 13.93
CA SER A 459 14.36 -1.51 14.06
C SER A 459 13.86 -2.05 12.72
N GLY A 460 14.25 -3.27 12.36
CA GLY A 460 13.82 -3.92 11.12
C GLY A 460 14.41 -3.34 9.85
N LEU A 461 15.36 -2.43 9.95
CA LEU A 461 16.05 -1.82 8.83
C LEU A 461 17.56 -2.00 8.95
N SER A 462 18.21 -2.36 7.87
CA SER A 462 19.67 -2.36 7.81
C SER A 462 20.20 -0.95 8.04
N ALA A 463 21.24 -0.81 8.88
CA ALA A 463 21.89 0.47 9.08
C ALA A 463 22.53 0.94 7.77
N ASP A 464 22.39 2.21 7.45
CA ASP A 464 23.01 2.84 6.28
C ASP A 464 23.91 3.99 6.71
N THR A 465 25.13 4.02 6.19
CA THR A 465 26.07 5.11 6.40
C THR A 465 26.41 5.77 5.08
N ARG A 466 26.14 7.06 4.99
CA ARG A 466 26.47 7.88 3.83
C ARG A 466 27.46 8.95 4.19
N SER A 467 28.31 9.29 3.24
CA SER A 467 29.26 10.37 3.40
C SER A 467 29.33 11.23 2.15
N GLU A 468 29.47 12.51 2.38
CA GLU A 468 29.68 13.56 1.39
C GLU A 468 31.03 14.17 1.62
N GLY A 469 31.85 14.25 0.55
CA GLY A 469 33.14 14.91 0.55
C GLY A 469 33.03 16.32 -0.02
N GLY A 470 33.86 17.22 0.48
CA GLY A 470 34.06 18.60 -0.02
C GLY A 470 35.47 19.06 0.25
N GLU A 471 35.77 20.29 -0.12
CA GLU A 471 37.02 20.94 0.19
C GLU A 471 36.75 22.33 0.74
N ILE A 472 37.60 22.76 1.68
CA ILE A 472 37.59 24.14 2.17
C ILE A 472 38.09 25.06 1.04
N ALA A 473 37.24 26.01 0.66
CA ALA A 473 37.64 27.00 -0.33
C ALA A 473 38.69 27.94 0.23
N PRO A 474 39.86 28.11 -0.43
CA PRO A 474 40.93 29.00 0.08
C PRO A 474 40.57 30.48 -0.01
N GLY A 475 39.49 30.81 -0.69
CA GLY A 475 39.00 32.18 -0.90
C GLY A 475 37.68 32.18 -1.68
N ALA A 476 37.35 33.37 -2.24
CA ALA A 476 36.17 33.47 -3.09
C ALA A 476 36.31 32.59 -4.33
N LEU A 477 35.28 31.79 -4.63
CA LEU A 477 35.30 30.92 -5.81
C LEU A 477 35.27 31.75 -7.10
N PRO A 478 36.05 31.36 -8.12
CA PRO A 478 36.07 32.06 -9.40
C PRO A 478 34.74 31.97 -10.15
N VAL A 479 34.04 30.85 -9.97
CA VAL A 479 32.69 30.67 -10.50
C VAL A 479 31.73 30.40 -9.35
N THR A 480 30.63 31.14 -9.30
CA THR A 480 29.53 30.91 -8.37
C THR A 480 28.28 30.55 -9.16
N THR A 481 27.51 29.61 -8.61
CA THR A 481 26.27 29.13 -9.24
C THR A 481 25.16 28.99 -8.22
N ALA A 482 23.90 29.19 -8.68
CA ALA A 482 22.70 28.88 -7.91
C ALA A 482 21.73 28.13 -8.82
N LEU A 483 21.31 26.93 -8.39
CA LEU A 483 20.40 26.09 -9.15
C LEU A 483 19.04 26.09 -8.45
N GLU A 484 18.02 26.53 -9.17
CA GLU A 484 16.62 26.49 -8.72
C GLU A 484 15.85 25.42 -9.49
N LEU A 485 15.36 24.41 -8.77
CA LEU A 485 14.54 23.31 -9.30
C LEU A 485 13.21 23.28 -8.56
N PRO A 486 12.06 23.37 -9.27
CA PRO A 486 10.77 23.30 -8.62
C PRO A 486 10.47 21.87 -8.18
N THR A 487 9.76 21.71 -7.07
CA THR A 487 9.07 20.45 -6.76
C THR A 487 8.00 20.20 -7.82
N ALA A 488 8.01 19.04 -8.46
CA ALA A 488 7.13 18.77 -9.58
C ALA A 488 6.26 17.52 -9.36
N ASN A 489 4.98 17.62 -9.76
CA ASN A 489 4.12 16.48 -9.97
C ASN A 489 3.99 16.27 -11.49
N THR A 490 4.37 15.09 -11.96
CA THR A 490 4.48 14.84 -13.38
C THR A 490 4.21 13.38 -13.75
N HIS A 491 4.39 13.01 -15.00
CA HIS A 491 4.15 11.67 -15.54
C HIS A 491 5.45 11.11 -16.16
N PRO A 492 5.56 9.78 -16.33
CA PRO A 492 6.66 9.19 -17.09
C PRO A 492 6.85 9.83 -18.46
N GLY A 493 8.10 10.04 -18.87
CA GLY A 493 8.45 10.66 -20.14
C GLY A 493 8.28 12.18 -20.19
N SER A 494 7.97 12.83 -19.09
CA SER A 494 7.84 14.29 -19.01
C SER A 494 9.14 14.95 -18.56
N THR A 495 9.15 16.28 -18.57
CA THR A 495 10.31 17.11 -18.21
C THR A 495 9.98 18.11 -17.11
N VAL A 496 10.93 18.32 -16.20
CA VAL A 496 10.91 19.38 -15.18
C VAL A 496 11.95 20.44 -15.55
N THR A 497 11.54 21.68 -15.64
CA THR A 497 12.43 22.78 -16.00
C THR A 497 12.82 23.60 -14.78
N GLY A 498 14.12 23.84 -14.63
CA GLY A 498 14.71 24.73 -13.65
C GLY A 498 15.64 25.78 -14.29
N THR A 499 16.24 26.58 -13.46
CA THR A 499 17.19 27.64 -13.87
C THR A 499 18.48 27.54 -13.08
N LEU A 500 19.60 27.62 -13.79
CA LEU A 500 20.93 27.74 -13.23
C LEU A 500 21.44 29.16 -13.44
N ALA A 501 21.57 29.92 -12.38
CA ALA A 501 22.31 31.19 -12.40
C ALA A 501 23.80 30.90 -12.33
N VAL A 502 24.60 31.58 -13.17
CA VAL A 502 26.05 31.44 -13.22
C VAL A 502 26.70 32.81 -13.17
N HIS A 503 27.82 32.93 -12.48
CA HIS A 503 28.63 34.13 -12.43
C HIS A 503 30.11 33.75 -12.37
N ASN A 504 30.85 34.05 -13.45
CA ASN A 504 32.27 33.80 -13.57
C ASN A 504 33.02 35.13 -13.39
N THR A 505 33.78 35.27 -12.34
CA THR A 505 34.59 36.44 -12.03
C THR A 505 36.03 36.33 -12.54
N SER A 506 36.41 35.16 -13.07
CA SER A 506 37.75 34.90 -13.58
C SER A 506 37.93 35.39 -15.02
N ASP A 507 39.16 35.42 -15.45
CA ASP A 507 39.59 35.73 -16.82
C ASP A 507 39.67 34.50 -17.73
N THR A 508 39.29 33.31 -17.20
CA THR A 508 39.27 32.04 -17.93
C THR A 508 37.84 31.52 -18.13
N ALA A 509 37.66 30.71 -19.18
CA ALA A 509 36.40 30.01 -19.38
C ALA A 509 36.36 28.75 -18.52
N HIS A 510 35.21 28.47 -17.93
CA HIS A 510 34.95 27.30 -17.09
C HIS A 510 33.92 26.37 -17.71
N THR A 511 34.10 25.09 -17.52
CA THR A 511 33.15 24.06 -17.97
C THR A 511 32.44 23.44 -16.75
N LEU A 512 31.13 23.62 -16.71
CA LEU A 512 30.28 23.10 -15.65
C LEU A 512 29.62 21.81 -16.11
N ARG A 513 29.82 20.71 -15.37
CA ARG A 513 29.15 19.40 -15.59
C ARG A 513 28.00 19.23 -14.62
N LEU A 514 26.84 18.89 -15.18
CA LEU A 514 25.63 18.64 -14.42
C LEU A 514 25.32 17.13 -14.41
N SER A 515 24.95 16.59 -13.24
CA SER A 515 24.61 15.19 -13.08
C SER A 515 23.52 15.02 -12.02
N VAL A 516 22.83 13.87 -12.03
CA VAL A 516 21.91 13.46 -10.97
C VAL A 516 22.54 12.33 -10.17
N ALA A 517 22.68 12.53 -8.87
CA ALA A 517 23.17 11.56 -7.89
C ALA A 517 22.04 11.07 -6.98
N ASP A 518 22.34 10.09 -6.11
CA ASP A 518 21.45 9.55 -5.07
C ASP A 518 20.16 8.89 -5.59
N LEU A 519 20.15 8.49 -6.86
CA LEU A 519 19.03 7.85 -7.53
C LEU A 519 19.54 6.75 -8.46
N LYS A 520 18.74 5.70 -8.65
CA LYS A 520 19.07 4.67 -9.65
C LYS A 520 19.25 5.29 -11.02
N SER A 521 20.35 4.96 -11.67
CA SER A 521 20.68 5.47 -13.00
C SER A 521 19.53 5.28 -14.00
N GLY A 522 19.26 6.32 -14.79
CA GLY A 522 18.26 6.30 -15.86
C GLY A 522 16.83 6.64 -15.42
N LEU A 523 16.56 6.89 -14.14
CA LEU A 523 15.22 7.35 -13.69
C LEU A 523 15.01 8.85 -13.93
N LEU A 524 16.07 9.64 -13.73
CA LEU A 524 16.10 11.06 -14.04
C LEU A 524 17.39 11.37 -14.80
N THR A 525 17.31 12.24 -15.80
CA THR A 525 18.46 12.70 -16.59
C THR A 525 18.44 14.21 -16.69
N VAL A 526 19.58 14.87 -16.47
CA VAL A 526 19.70 16.34 -16.57
C VAL A 526 20.26 16.75 -17.94
N THR A 527 19.66 17.78 -18.53
CA THR A 527 20.04 18.35 -19.83
C THR A 527 20.11 19.88 -19.75
N PRO A 528 21.17 20.52 -20.21
CA PRO A 528 22.41 19.95 -20.78
C PRO A 528 23.29 19.30 -19.71
N ALA A 529 24.07 18.30 -20.07
CA ALA A 529 25.00 17.63 -19.16
C ALA A 529 26.25 18.51 -18.90
N GLU A 530 26.60 19.41 -19.85
CA GLU A 530 27.72 20.33 -19.74
C GLU A 530 27.34 21.74 -20.21
N ILE A 531 27.86 22.75 -19.52
CA ILE A 531 27.68 24.19 -19.82
C ILE A 531 29.04 24.87 -19.77
N GLN A 532 29.39 25.60 -20.84
CA GLN A 532 30.54 26.47 -20.84
C GLN A 532 30.15 27.88 -20.39
N VAL A 533 30.92 28.43 -19.47
CA VAL A 533 30.79 29.81 -18.93
C VAL A 533 32.02 30.62 -19.31
N LYS A 534 31.84 31.68 -20.08
CA LYS A 534 32.93 32.51 -20.56
C LYS A 534 33.50 33.39 -19.44
N PRO A 535 34.73 33.93 -19.61
CA PRO A 535 35.28 34.92 -18.70
C PRO A 535 34.33 36.10 -18.48
N GLY A 536 34.13 36.51 -17.22
CA GLY A 536 33.24 37.62 -16.86
C GLY A 536 31.76 37.41 -17.15
N GLU A 537 31.33 36.21 -17.55
CA GLU A 537 29.95 35.93 -17.88
C GLU A 537 29.08 35.87 -16.63
N SER A 538 27.94 36.59 -16.67
CA SER A 538 26.90 36.52 -15.64
C SER A 538 25.56 36.37 -16.34
N GLY A 539 24.77 35.38 -15.89
CA GLY A 539 23.46 35.13 -16.48
C GLY A 539 22.77 33.85 -16.00
N THR A 540 21.64 33.55 -16.57
CA THR A 540 20.85 32.34 -16.26
C THR A 540 20.84 31.40 -17.44
N ARG A 541 20.85 30.10 -17.15
CA ARG A 541 20.74 29.00 -18.12
C ARG A 541 19.57 28.12 -17.75
N LYS A 542 18.81 27.67 -18.75
CA LYS A 542 17.74 26.71 -18.59
C LYS A 542 18.34 25.32 -18.36
N VAL A 543 17.87 24.63 -17.32
CA VAL A 543 18.19 23.23 -17.02
C VAL A 543 16.90 22.44 -17.07
N THR A 544 16.94 21.28 -17.70
CA THR A 544 15.79 20.40 -17.83
C THR A 544 16.13 19.05 -17.22
N VAL A 545 15.27 18.52 -16.36
CA VAL A 545 15.36 17.17 -15.84
C VAL A 545 14.28 16.33 -16.53
N GLU A 546 14.71 15.30 -17.23
CA GLU A 546 13.86 14.36 -17.96
C GLU A 546 13.54 13.17 -17.06
N VAL A 547 12.25 12.81 -16.98
CA VAL A 547 11.75 11.65 -16.25
C VAL A 547 11.71 10.46 -17.19
N ALA A 548 12.22 9.33 -16.75
CA ALA A 548 12.22 8.09 -17.53
C ALA A 548 10.83 7.71 -18.08
N PRO A 549 10.74 6.98 -19.20
CA PRO A 549 9.50 6.47 -19.72
C PRO A 549 8.91 5.37 -18.80
N ARG A 550 7.62 5.06 -18.99
CA ARG A 550 6.84 4.20 -18.07
C ARG A 550 7.41 2.80 -17.89
N ASP A 551 7.97 2.21 -18.91
CA ASP A 551 8.55 0.87 -18.91
C ASP A 551 9.71 0.71 -17.92
N VAL A 552 10.46 1.78 -17.64
CA VAL A 552 11.56 1.80 -16.66
C VAL A 552 11.04 1.65 -15.24
N PHE A 553 9.87 2.23 -14.92
CA PHE A 553 9.24 2.14 -13.60
C PHE A 553 8.58 0.78 -13.36
N GLY A 554 8.09 0.14 -14.42
CA GLY A 554 7.37 -1.15 -14.34
C GLY A 554 6.14 -1.06 -13.44
N ASP A 555 5.93 -2.13 -12.63
CA ASP A 555 4.77 -2.25 -11.74
C ASP A 555 4.86 -1.43 -10.46
N ARG A 556 6.01 -0.84 -10.17
CA ARG A 556 6.23 0.00 -8.98
C ARG A 556 5.51 1.34 -9.07
N LEU A 557 5.21 1.80 -10.28
CA LEU A 557 4.39 2.98 -10.49
C LEU A 557 2.90 2.59 -10.34
N GLY A 558 2.45 2.44 -9.10
CA GLY A 558 1.05 2.25 -8.76
C GLY A 558 0.22 3.53 -8.90
N ASP A 559 -1.09 3.45 -8.64
CA ASP A 559 -2.03 4.58 -8.75
C ASP A 559 -1.67 5.75 -7.83
N SER A 560 -1.02 5.50 -6.70
CA SER A 560 -0.53 6.51 -5.77
C SER A 560 0.68 7.30 -6.27
N GLY A 561 1.34 6.81 -7.34
CA GLY A 561 2.59 7.36 -7.86
C GLY A 561 3.82 7.05 -6.99
N LEU A 562 4.98 7.51 -7.46
CA LEU A 562 6.27 7.38 -6.79
C LEU A 562 6.86 8.76 -6.53
N GLN A 563 7.51 8.94 -5.38
CA GLN A 563 8.28 10.14 -5.07
C GLN A 563 9.76 9.87 -5.37
N LEU A 564 10.28 10.42 -6.45
CA LEU A 564 11.70 10.30 -6.78
C LEU A 564 12.47 11.37 -6.02
N GLY A 565 13.52 10.94 -5.32
CA GLY A 565 14.46 11.83 -4.65
C GLY A 565 15.83 11.72 -5.29
N GLY A 566 16.38 12.81 -5.77
CA GLY A 566 17.74 12.87 -6.31
C GLY A 566 18.46 14.13 -5.85
N THR A 567 19.71 14.22 -6.19
CA THR A 567 20.54 15.43 -5.99
C THR A 567 21.11 15.85 -7.33
N VAL A 568 20.78 17.05 -7.80
CA VAL A 568 21.44 17.62 -8.97
C VAL A 568 22.71 18.29 -8.50
N THR A 569 23.83 17.84 -9.07
CA THR A 569 25.16 18.31 -8.75
C THR A 569 25.71 19.13 -9.93
N VAL A 570 26.33 20.29 -9.65
CA VAL A 570 27.03 21.11 -10.60
C VAL A 570 28.51 21.13 -10.19
N VAL A 571 29.37 20.64 -11.07
CA VAL A 571 30.80 20.51 -10.85
C VAL A 571 31.55 21.34 -11.87
N ASP A 572 32.49 22.14 -11.42
CA ASP A 572 33.44 22.87 -12.29
C ASP A 572 34.62 21.95 -12.62
N THR A 573 34.62 21.42 -13.83
CA THR A 573 35.68 20.51 -14.31
C THR A 573 36.99 21.24 -14.64
N THR A 574 36.97 22.56 -14.73
CA THR A 574 38.13 23.39 -14.97
C THR A 574 38.87 23.71 -13.67
N ASP A 575 38.16 23.77 -12.53
CA ASP A 575 38.73 23.95 -11.19
C ASP A 575 38.73 22.63 -10.42
N HIS A 576 39.58 21.67 -10.83
CA HIS A 576 39.83 20.38 -10.11
C HIS A 576 38.58 19.58 -9.76
N ASP A 577 37.56 19.55 -10.66
CA ASP A 577 36.26 18.91 -10.41
C ASP A 577 35.57 19.43 -9.13
N ARG A 578 35.73 20.70 -8.82
CA ARG A 578 35.15 21.35 -7.65
C ARG A 578 33.62 21.35 -7.72
N THR A 579 32.97 20.88 -6.70
CA THR A 579 31.52 20.95 -6.59
C THR A 579 31.08 22.35 -6.19
N LEU A 580 30.27 22.99 -7.03
CA LEU A 580 29.75 24.33 -6.80
C LEU A 580 28.38 24.33 -6.13
N VAL A 581 27.51 23.41 -6.53
CA VAL A 581 26.12 23.29 -6.02
C VAL A 581 25.69 21.86 -5.93
N ARG A 582 24.92 21.53 -4.88
CA ARG A 582 24.16 20.30 -4.72
C ARG A 582 22.73 20.64 -4.32
N THR A 583 21.82 20.57 -5.27
CA THR A 583 20.41 20.90 -5.04
C THR A 583 19.58 19.63 -4.95
N PRO A 584 18.86 19.40 -3.83
CA PRO A 584 17.89 18.32 -3.73
C PRO A 584 16.79 18.46 -4.79
N LEU A 585 16.48 17.37 -5.46
CA LEU A 585 15.40 17.28 -6.42
C LEU A 585 14.35 16.30 -5.92
N SER A 586 13.10 16.73 -5.87
CA SER A 586 11.97 15.92 -5.43
C SER A 586 10.88 15.96 -6.49
N VAL A 587 10.65 14.83 -7.18
CA VAL A 587 9.71 14.71 -8.30
C VAL A 587 8.70 13.62 -8.00
N ARG A 588 7.42 13.97 -7.92
CA ARG A 588 6.34 13.00 -7.83
C ARG A 588 5.92 12.56 -9.21
N VAL A 589 6.14 11.29 -9.52
CA VAL A 589 5.73 10.68 -10.78
C VAL A 589 4.46 9.89 -10.55
N THR A 590 3.38 10.28 -11.25
CA THR A 590 2.08 9.59 -11.20
C THR A 590 1.78 8.96 -12.56
N PRO A 591 1.04 7.84 -12.62
CA PRO A 591 0.61 7.29 -13.90
C PRO A 591 -0.24 8.32 -14.66
N GLU A 592 -0.18 8.28 -15.98
CA GLU A 592 -1.07 9.10 -16.79
C GLU A 592 -2.53 8.76 -16.48
N PRO A 593 -3.39 9.77 -16.33
CA PRO A 593 -4.80 9.54 -16.10
C PRO A 593 -5.39 8.78 -17.28
N GLY A 594 -6.10 7.70 -17.01
CA GLY A 594 -6.76 6.88 -18.03
C GLY A 594 -7.75 7.73 -18.88
N ILE A 595 -8.09 7.24 -20.08
CA ILE A 595 -8.98 7.92 -21.02
C ILE A 595 -10.30 8.37 -20.36
N TRP A 596 -10.83 7.57 -19.45
CA TRP A 596 -12.03 7.91 -18.67
C TRP A 596 -11.82 9.08 -17.73
N ALA A 597 -10.74 9.13 -17.00
CA ALA A 597 -10.42 10.22 -16.09
C ALA A 597 -10.09 11.53 -16.85
N LYS A 598 -9.43 11.42 -18.01
CA LYS A 598 -9.05 12.57 -18.85
C LYS A 598 -10.25 13.17 -19.59
N TYR A 599 -11.21 12.35 -20.05
CA TYR A 599 -12.30 12.75 -20.93
C TYR A 599 -13.70 12.51 -20.33
N TRP A 600 -13.84 12.30 -19.02
CA TRP A 600 -15.12 12.04 -18.35
C TRP A 600 -16.19 13.12 -18.67
N TRP A 601 -15.77 14.38 -18.76
CA TRP A 601 -16.64 15.51 -19.10
C TRP A 601 -17.20 15.38 -20.52
N ALA A 602 -16.39 14.88 -21.48
CA ALA A 602 -16.82 14.65 -22.85
C ALA A 602 -17.82 13.49 -22.92
N PHE A 603 -17.60 12.41 -22.17
CA PHE A 603 -18.54 11.30 -22.09
C PHE A 603 -19.85 11.72 -21.43
N MET A 604 -19.80 12.51 -20.36
CA MET A 604 -21.01 13.06 -19.72
C MET A 604 -21.76 14.01 -20.64
N SER A 605 -21.04 14.86 -21.38
CA SER A 605 -21.64 15.75 -22.37
C SER A 605 -22.31 14.98 -23.52
N ALA A 606 -21.66 13.95 -24.04
CA ALA A 606 -22.24 13.07 -25.06
C ALA A 606 -23.50 12.35 -24.54
N ALA A 607 -23.45 11.82 -23.33
CA ALA A 607 -24.63 11.18 -22.72
C ALA A 607 -25.80 12.16 -22.52
N ALA A 608 -25.52 13.40 -22.08
CA ALA A 608 -26.53 14.44 -21.95
C ALA A 608 -27.16 14.82 -23.30
N LEU A 609 -26.37 14.94 -24.38
CA LEU A 609 -26.87 15.21 -25.73
C LEU A 609 -27.75 14.06 -26.24
N ILE A 610 -27.36 12.81 -26.02
CA ILE A 610 -28.18 11.65 -26.39
C ILE A 610 -29.49 11.65 -25.61
N ALA A 611 -29.47 11.95 -24.33
CA ALA A 611 -30.69 12.06 -23.52
C ALA A 611 -31.63 13.16 -24.02
N LEU A 612 -31.09 14.34 -24.33
CA LEU A 612 -31.86 15.45 -24.92
C LEU A 612 -32.45 15.09 -26.27
N ALA A 613 -31.67 14.46 -27.15
CA ALA A 613 -32.15 13.99 -28.46
C ALA A 613 -33.26 12.95 -28.28
N THR A 614 -33.12 12.03 -27.36
CA THR A 614 -34.15 11.02 -27.03
C THR A 614 -35.42 11.68 -26.54
N VAL A 615 -35.35 12.64 -25.63
CA VAL A 615 -36.50 13.41 -25.13
C VAL A 615 -37.17 14.19 -26.29
N ALA A 616 -36.37 14.85 -27.16
CA ALA A 616 -36.88 15.57 -28.32
C ALA A 616 -37.62 14.64 -29.28
N VAL A 617 -37.05 13.47 -29.58
CA VAL A 617 -37.70 12.46 -30.45
C VAL A 617 -39.01 11.97 -29.83
N LEU A 618 -39.00 11.64 -28.53
CA LEU A 618 -40.22 11.21 -27.84
C LEU A 618 -41.30 12.30 -27.80
N ALA A 619 -40.91 13.55 -27.57
CA ALA A 619 -41.83 14.71 -27.60
C ALA A 619 -42.41 14.91 -29.00
N TRP A 620 -41.59 14.82 -30.05
CA TRP A 620 -42.01 14.90 -31.43
C TRP A 620 -42.98 13.77 -31.81
N LEU A 621 -42.69 12.55 -31.45
CA LEU A 621 -43.57 11.38 -31.64
C LEU A 621 -44.91 11.58 -30.92
N ARG A 622 -44.88 12.07 -29.66
CA ARG A 622 -46.08 12.35 -28.89
C ARG A 622 -46.93 13.46 -29.54
N GLN A 623 -46.29 14.54 -29.99
CA GLN A 623 -46.98 15.63 -30.70
C GLN A 623 -47.58 15.14 -32.01
N ARG A 624 -46.86 14.32 -32.76
CA ARG A 624 -47.38 13.72 -34.01
C ARG A 624 -48.60 12.82 -33.77
N ARG A 625 -48.61 12.05 -32.68
CA ARG A 625 -49.75 11.21 -32.27
C ARG A 625 -50.96 12.05 -31.88
N THR A 626 -50.78 13.10 -31.07
CA THR A 626 -51.87 13.95 -30.61
C THR A 626 -52.49 14.78 -31.74
N ARG A 627 -51.73 15.17 -32.75
CA ARG A 627 -52.25 15.90 -33.94
C ARG A 627 -53.17 15.06 -34.82
N ARG A 628 -52.99 13.75 -34.83
CA ARG A 628 -53.79 12.81 -35.62
C ARG A 628 -54.97 12.18 -34.86
N ASP A 629 -55.07 12.41 -33.57
CA ASP A 629 -56.14 11.86 -32.74
C ASP A 629 -57.49 12.53 -33.14
N PRO A 630 -58.55 11.74 -33.51
CA PRO A 630 -59.85 12.22 -33.88
C PRO A 630 -60.69 12.84 -32.77
N PHE A 631 -60.22 12.79 -31.51
CA PHE A 631 -60.94 13.34 -30.36
C PHE A 631 -61.40 14.78 -30.59
N GLY A 632 -62.68 15.05 -30.41
CA GLY A 632 -63.30 16.35 -30.57
C GLY A 632 -63.74 16.69 -32.00
N LEU A 633 -63.58 15.77 -32.99
CA LEU A 633 -64.21 15.91 -34.27
C LEU A 633 -65.74 15.68 -34.16
N VAL A 634 -66.54 16.60 -34.63
CA VAL A 634 -67.99 16.43 -34.76
C VAL A 634 -68.29 15.82 -36.14
N LEU A 635 -68.81 14.59 -36.10
CA LEU A 635 -69.22 13.84 -37.32
C LEU A 635 -70.69 14.06 -37.54
N ARG A 636 -71.07 14.56 -38.72
CA ARG A 636 -72.50 14.81 -39.18
C ARG A 636 -72.91 13.82 -40.25
N LEU A 637 -74.02 13.12 -40.00
CA LEU A 637 -74.68 12.41 -41.06
C LEU A 637 -75.61 13.31 -41.81
N VAL A 638 -75.45 13.29 -43.09
CA VAL A 638 -76.22 14.14 -44.02
C VAL A 638 -76.97 13.25 -45.01
N SER A 639 -78.24 13.55 -45.25
CA SER A 639 -79.09 12.86 -46.26
C SER A 639 -78.64 13.20 -47.67
N ALA A 640 -79.19 12.50 -48.71
CA ALA A 640 -78.96 12.79 -50.09
C ALA A 640 -79.52 14.19 -50.50
N GLU A 641 -80.50 14.69 -49.72
CA GLU A 641 -81.17 16.01 -49.95
C GLU A 641 -80.46 17.14 -49.23
N GLY A 642 -79.40 16.84 -48.43
CA GLY A 642 -78.59 17.83 -47.73
C GLY A 642 -78.94 18.06 -46.26
N ASP A 643 -79.94 17.39 -45.69
CA ASP A 643 -80.42 17.55 -44.33
C ASP A 643 -79.45 16.84 -43.32
N VAL A 644 -79.12 17.47 -42.17
CA VAL A 644 -78.34 16.88 -41.10
C VAL A 644 -79.27 15.95 -40.28
N LEU A 645 -79.04 14.64 -40.39
CA LEU A 645 -79.79 13.62 -39.71
C LEU A 645 -79.34 13.34 -38.33
N GLY A 646 -78.07 13.65 -37.98
CA GLY A 646 -77.53 13.45 -36.63
C GLY A 646 -76.10 13.93 -36.54
N GLU A 647 -75.66 14.29 -35.32
CA GLU A 647 -74.32 14.65 -34.99
C GLU A 647 -73.71 13.69 -33.93
N HIS A 648 -72.44 13.39 -34.08
CA HIS A 648 -71.72 12.54 -33.13
C HIS A 648 -70.32 13.08 -32.83
N LEU A 649 -70.00 13.18 -31.57
CA LEU A 649 -68.66 13.63 -31.13
C LEU A 649 -67.72 12.43 -31.09
N ALA A 650 -66.66 12.49 -31.93
CA ALA A 650 -65.66 11.44 -31.91
C ALA A 650 -64.81 11.49 -30.65
N GLY A 651 -64.69 10.39 -29.96
CA GLY A 651 -63.80 10.16 -28.83
C GLY A 651 -62.36 9.87 -29.29
N HIS A 652 -61.50 9.51 -28.32
CA HIS A 652 -60.14 9.06 -28.64
C HIS A 652 -60.14 7.84 -29.53
N GLY A 653 -59.32 7.86 -30.58
CA GLY A 653 -59.21 6.79 -31.56
C GLY A 653 -58.28 5.65 -31.12
N HIS A 654 -58.60 4.39 -31.40
CA HIS A 654 -57.66 3.30 -31.32
C HIS A 654 -56.62 3.42 -32.42
N LYS A 655 -55.32 3.44 -32.07
CA LYS A 655 -54.22 3.72 -33.04
C LYS A 655 -54.48 4.96 -33.91
N GLN A 656 -55.08 6.04 -33.33
CA GLN A 656 -55.43 7.32 -33.94
C GLN A 656 -56.64 7.26 -34.88
N TRP A 657 -57.39 6.17 -34.97
CA TRP A 657 -58.57 6.02 -35.73
C TRP A 657 -59.79 5.85 -34.83
N TYR A 658 -60.82 6.66 -35.03
CA TYR A 658 -62.12 6.49 -34.39
C TYR A 658 -62.97 5.60 -35.28
N GLU A 659 -63.24 4.38 -34.86
CA GLU A 659 -64.01 3.39 -35.61
C GLU A 659 -65.47 3.45 -35.22
N PHE A 660 -66.36 3.42 -36.22
CA PHE A 660 -67.78 3.58 -36.04
C PHE A 660 -68.57 2.81 -37.11
N ALA A 661 -69.86 2.62 -36.82
CA ALA A 661 -70.89 2.14 -37.78
C ALA A 661 -72.03 3.09 -37.79
N VAL A 662 -72.73 3.15 -38.94
CA VAL A 662 -74.04 3.80 -39.04
C VAL A 662 -75.09 2.75 -38.79
N VAL A 663 -75.98 3.02 -37.83
CA VAL A 663 -77.09 2.13 -37.41
C VAL A 663 -78.39 2.88 -37.62
N GLU A 664 -79.38 2.22 -38.26
CA GLU A 664 -80.71 2.78 -38.59
C GLU A 664 -81.80 2.18 -37.65
N PRO A 665 -81.91 2.66 -36.39
CA PRO A 665 -83.05 2.29 -35.57
C PRO A 665 -84.26 3.09 -35.95
N HIS A 666 -85.34 2.42 -36.46
CA HIS A 666 -86.64 3.00 -36.73
C HIS A 666 -86.65 4.21 -37.68
N ARG A 667 -85.87 4.17 -38.80
CA ARG A 667 -85.77 5.22 -39.85
C ARG A 667 -84.97 6.48 -39.44
N SER A 668 -84.20 6.48 -38.31
CA SER A 668 -83.33 7.59 -37.91
C SER A 668 -81.85 7.12 -37.85
N PRO A 669 -81.05 7.35 -38.91
CA PRO A 669 -79.66 6.91 -38.94
C PRO A 669 -78.82 7.65 -37.91
N ARG A 670 -77.96 6.94 -37.12
CA ARG A 670 -77.07 7.51 -36.17
C ARG A 670 -75.67 6.88 -36.20
N ILE A 671 -74.64 7.60 -35.79
CA ILE A 671 -73.29 7.12 -35.67
C ILE A 671 -73.15 6.45 -34.29
N GLU A 672 -72.72 5.19 -34.28
CA GLU A 672 -72.38 4.45 -33.04
C GLU A 672 -70.91 4.02 -33.07
N ARG A 673 -70.18 4.26 -31.96
CA ARG A 673 -68.83 3.76 -31.84
C ARG A 673 -68.85 2.22 -31.87
N ARG A 674 -68.08 1.63 -32.77
CA ARG A 674 -67.99 0.19 -32.89
C ARG A 674 -66.58 -0.23 -33.23
N ALA A 675 -65.96 -1.02 -32.31
CA ALA A 675 -64.64 -1.60 -32.58
C ALA A 675 -64.74 -2.47 -33.85
N HIS A 676 -63.81 -2.28 -34.77
CA HIS A 676 -63.81 -2.90 -36.08
C HIS A 676 -65.02 -2.54 -36.96
N GLY A 677 -65.62 -1.35 -36.76
CA GLY A 677 -66.71 -0.86 -37.55
C GLY A 677 -66.30 -0.69 -39.02
N PRO A 678 -67.36 -0.60 -39.94
CA PRO A 678 -67.10 -0.44 -41.37
C PRO A 678 -66.44 0.89 -41.76
N TYR A 679 -66.47 1.88 -40.89
CA TYR A 679 -65.91 3.19 -41.07
C TYR A 679 -64.93 3.57 -39.97
N ALA A 680 -63.88 4.30 -40.32
CA ALA A 680 -62.97 4.85 -39.34
C ALA A 680 -62.52 6.27 -39.80
N VAL A 681 -62.42 7.20 -38.84
CA VAL A 681 -62.00 8.56 -39.08
C VAL A 681 -60.76 8.91 -38.28
N GLN A 682 -59.86 9.65 -38.91
CA GLN A 682 -58.64 10.18 -38.32
C GLN A 682 -58.52 11.66 -38.63
N ARG A 683 -58.00 12.49 -37.72
CA ARG A 683 -57.75 13.90 -37.99
C ARG A 683 -56.63 14.06 -39.01
N SER A 684 -56.82 14.90 -40.02
CA SER A 684 -55.77 15.28 -40.97
C SER A 684 -54.86 16.39 -40.37
N PRO A 685 -53.55 16.29 -40.54
CA PRO A 685 -52.64 17.37 -40.14
C PRO A 685 -52.86 18.71 -40.89
N GLU A 686 -53.40 18.63 -42.07
CA GLU A 686 -53.65 19.77 -42.96
C GLU A 686 -55.04 20.40 -42.72
N GLY A 687 -55.76 19.91 -41.72
CA GLY A 687 -57.14 20.30 -41.41
C GLY A 687 -58.18 19.31 -41.97
N GLY A 688 -59.34 19.23 -41.27
CA GLY A 688 -60.38 18.25 -41.60
C GLY A 688 -60.02 16.85 -41.08
N ALA A 689 -60.47 15.80 -41.77
CA ALA A 689 -60.29 14.44 -41.42
C ALA A 689 -59.99 13.50 -42.57
N VAL A 690 -59.58 12.28 -42.31
CA VAL A 690 -59.48 11.22 -43.32
C VAL A 690 -60.43 10.11 -42.92
N LEU A 691 -61.32 9.76 -43.80
CA LEU A 691 -62.23 8.62 -43.66
C LEU A 691 -61.63 7.39 -44.34
N ARG A 692 -61.72 6.26 -43.62
CA ARG A 692 -61.35 4.94 -44.11
C ARG A 692 -62.60 4.04 -44.09
N LYS A 693 -62.94 3.43 -45.20
CA LYS A 693 -63.94 2.38 -45.29
C LYS A 693 -63.25 1.00 -45.16
N ARG A 694 -63.90 0.06 -44.51
CA ARG A 694 -63.35 -1.30 -44.38
C ARG A 694 -63.40 -1.98 -45.77
N GLY A 695 -62.20 -2.43 -46.22
CA GLY A 695 -62.06 -2.97 -47.59
C GLY A 695 -61.89 -1.92 -48.69
N GLY A 696 -61.86 -0.63 -48.35
CA GLY A 696 -61.73 0.50 -49.33
C GLY A 696 -60.54 1.41 -49.02
N GLY A 697 -60.30 2.39 -49.89
CA GLY A 697 -59.26 3.37 -49.78
C GLY A 697 -59.48 4.40 -48.63
N ARG A 698 -58.53 5.27 -48.44
CA ARG A 698 -58.62 6.44 -47.55
C ARG A 698 -59.14 7.63 -48.36
N THR A 699 -60.20 8.25 -47.92
CA THR A 699 -60.82 9.40 -48.61
C THR A 699 -60.68 10.66 -47.76
N PRO A 700 -60.09 11.75 -48.25
CA PRO A 700 -60.02 13.00 -47.50
C PRO A 700 -61.43 13.52 -47.20
N LEU A 701 -61.68 13.94 -45.96
CA LEU A 701 -62.92 14.61 -45.56
C LEU A 701 -62.54 16.04 -45.14
N PRO A 702 -62.67 16.97 -46.03
CA PRO A 702 -62.31 18.38 -45.77
C PRO A 702 -63.26 19.01 -44.73
N ALA A 703 -62.81 20.06 -44.04
CA ALA A 703 -63.55 20.69 -42.96
C ALA A 703 -64.92 21.28 -43.42
N ARG A 704 -65.07 21.58 -44.66
CA ARG A 704 -66.32 22.07 -45.27
C ARG A 704 -66.74 21.19 -46.44
N GLY A 705 -66.62 19.90 -46.34
CA GLY A 705 -66.98 18.95 -47.35
C GLY A 705 -67.73 17.76 -46.81
N GLN A 706 -68.34 16.97 -47.69
CA GLN A 706 -68.97 15.71 -47.30
C GLN A 706 -68.42 14.55 -48.15
N VAL A 707 -68.40 13.36 -47.57
CA VAL A 707 -67.97 12.12 -48.23
C VAL A 707 -69.09 11.10 -48.16
N GLN A 708 -69.48 10.55 -49.25
CA GLN A 708 -70.57 9.55 -49.33
C GLN A 708 -70.15 8.28 -48.57
N LEU A 709 -71.00 7.87 -47.63
CA LEU A 709 -70.87 6.59 -46.85
C LEU A 709 -71.62 5.45 -47.56
N THR A 710 -72.93 5.69 -47.93
CA THR A 710 -73.81 4.81 -48.62
C THR A 710 -74.48 5.56 -49.70
N ASP A 711 -75.37 4.93 -50.53
CA ASP A 711 -76.12 5.60 -51.68
C ASP A 711 -77.02 6.74 -51.18
N THR A 712 -77.43 6.71 -49.90
CA THR A 712 -78.41 7.66 -49.33
C THR A 712 -77.77 8.55 -48.20
N LEU A 713 -76.53 8.29 -47.72
CA LEU A 713 -75.97 8.97 -46.62
C LEU A 713 -74.55 9.46 -46.89
N SER A 714 -74.26 10.68 -46.50
CA SER A 714 -72.93 11.29 -46.52
C SER A 714 -72.42 11.62 -45.06
N LEU A 715 -71.10 11.64 -44.90
CA LEU A 715 -70.45 12.11 -43.70
C LEU A 715 -69.84 13.51 -43.95
N ALA A 716 -70.17 14.45 -43.08
CA ALA A 716 -69.57 15.78 -43.05
C ALA A 716 -68.94 16.05 -41.68
N LEU A 717 -68.11 17.06 -41.59
CA LEU A 717 -67.52 17.52 -40.28
C LEU A 717 -68.33 18.73 -39.79
N GLY A 718 -68.73 18.71 -38.53
CA GLY A 718 -69.23 19.86 -37.78
C GLY A 718 -68.06 20.71 -37.19
N GLU A 719 -68.40 21.72 -36.44
CA GLU A 719 -67.42 22.57 -35.83
C GLU A 719 -66.52 21.75 -34.81
N ASP A 720 -65.21 21.88 -34.99
CA ASP A 720 -64.24 21.18 -34.15
C ASP A 720 -64.21 21.77 -32.74
N THR A 721 -64.66 21.02 -31.73
CA THR A 721 -64.69 21.45 -30.34
C THR A 721 -63.33 21.70 -29.72
N ARG A 722 -62.24 21.25 -30.34
CA ARG A 722 -60.88 21.61 -29.93
C ARG A 722 -60.50 23.01 -30.37
N ALA A 723 -61.00 23.49 -31.53
CA ALA A 723 -60.69 24.82 -32.05
C ALA A 723 -61.24 25.93 -31.15
N SER A 724 -62.38 25.68 -30.47
CA SER A 724 -62.99 26.65 -29.58
C SER A 724 -62.28 26.83 -28.21
N LYS A 725 -61.47 25.86 -27.75
CA LYS A 725 -60.70 25.95 -26.51
C LYS A 725 -59.32 26.64 -26.65
N VAL A 726 -58.80 26.86 -27.84
CA VAL A 726 -57.49 27.45 -28.09
C VAL A 726 -57.50 28.98 -28.17
N ARG A 727 -58.68 29.61 -28.16
CA ARG A 727 -58.81 31.09 -28.16
C ARG A 727 -59.08 31.67 -26.77
N ARG A 728 -58.23 31.34 -25.75
CA ARG A 728 -58.12 32.20 -24.56
C ARG A 728 -56.86 33.06 -24.65
N PRO A 729 -56.92 34.40 -24.58
CA PRO A 729 -55.74 35.23 -24.64
C PRO A 729 -54.84 34.94 -23.42
N ARG A 730 -53.54 34.82 -23.63
CA ARG A 730 -52.56 34.87 -22.56
C ARG A 730 -52.63 36.25 -21.88
N PRO A 731 -52.61 36.30 -20.53
CA PRO A 731 -52.39 37.57 -19.85
C PRO A 731 -50.99 38.08 -20.14
N SER A 732 -50.89 39.31 -20.62
CA SER A 732 -49.63 40.03 -20.86
C SER A 732 -48.85 40.13 -19.55
N ALA A 733 -47.58 39.66 -19.56
CA ALA A 733 -46.62 39.89 -18.50
C ALA A 733 -46.33 41.40 -18.39
N ARG A 734 -46.66 41.96 -17.28
CA ARG A 734 -46.30 43.31 -16.88
C ARG A 734 -44.83 43.33 -16.55
N THR A 735 -44.05 44.05 -17.31
CA THR A 735 -42.68 44.47 -17.05
C THR A 735 -42.73 45.46 -15.87
N THR A 736 -42.11 45.13 -14.76
CA THR A 736 -41.72 46.11 -13.76
C THR A 736 -40.19 46.13 -13.69
N ALA A 737 -39.67 47.23 -14.18
CA ALA A 737 -38.32 47.71 -13.95
C ALA A 737 -38.30 48.43 -12.57
N GLY A 738 -37.20 48.35 -11.88
CA GLY A 738 -36.92 49.13 -10.66
C GLY A 738 -36.00 48.32 -9.76
N SER A 739 -34.90 48.64 -9.61
CA SER A 739 -33.94 49.68 -9.17
C SER A 739 -33.09 49.11 -8.05
N THR A 740 -31.82 49.21 -8.29
CA THR A 740 -30.69 49.09 -7.32
C THR A 740 -30.93 49.84 -6.04
N THR A 741 -30.58 49.22 -4.91
CA THR A 741 -29.94 49.92 -3.77
C THR A 741 -29.08 48.97 -2.96
N SER A 742 -27.84 49.39 -2.82
CA SER A 742 -26.82 48.91 -1.90
C SER A 742 -27.21 49.12 -0.45
N ALA A 743 -26.92 48.19 0.44
CA ALA A 743 -26.63 48.48 1.84
C ALA A 743 -25.69 47.42 2.43
N THR A 744 -24.56 47.91 2.81
CA THR A 744 -23.59 47.36 3.78
C THR A 744 -24.23 47.06 5.13
N GLY A 745 -23.78 46.01 5.79
CA GLY A 745 -24.13 45.71 7.17
C GLY A 745 -23.34 44.57 7.75
N THR A 746 -22.33 44.88 8.49
CA THR A 746 -21.51 44.14 9.44
C THR A 746 -22.32 43.39 10.51
N GLY A 747 -21.74 42.31 11.03
CA GLY A 747 -22.09 41.80 12.39
C GLY A 747 -22.04 40.29 12.50
N GLU A 748 -20.97 39.77 12.97
CA GLU A 748 -20.67 39.09 14.25
C GLU A 748 -21.42 37.80 14.58
N SER A 749 -20.57 36.81 14.81
CA SER A 749 -20.51 35.84 15.94
C SER A 749 -21.65 34.83 16.14
N GLY A 750 -21.20 33.61 16.35
CA GLY A 750 -21.98 32.63 17.09
C GLY A 750 -21.55 31.19 16.85
N SER A 751 -20.64 30.73 17.68
CA SER A 751 -20.26 29.37 17.95
C SER A 751 -21.45 28.45 18.22
N SER A 752 -21.37 27.16 17.85
CA SER A 752 -21.58 26.10 18.85
C SER A 752 -21.58 24.72 18.23
N TYR A 753 -20.67 23.88 18.66
CA TYR A 753 -20.70 22.48 19.07
C TYR A 753 -21.79 21.55 18.49
N GLY A 754 -21.33 20.40 18.06
CA GLY A 754 -22.13 19.20 17.87
C GLY A 754 -21.31 18.03 17.39
N SER A 755 -20.58 17.42 18.32
CA SER A 755 -20.03 16.06 18.30
C SER A 755 -21.16 15.05 18.07
N TYR A 756 -20.89 13.93 17.33
CA TYR A 756 -21.23 12.54 17.68
C TYR A 756 -20.89 11.58 16.54
N LEU A 757 -20.07 10.64 16.90
CA LEU A 757 -19.75 9.23 16.63
C LEU A 757 -18.86 8.94 15.46
#